data_cc881bfea0178204ba0d5d6802e518e9
#
_entry.id   cc881bfea0178204ba0d5d6802e518e9
#
_cell.length_a   1.000
_cell.length_b   1.000
_cell.length_c   1.000
_cell.angle_alpha   90.00
_cell.angle_beta   90.00
_cell.angle_gamma   90.00
#
_symmetry.space_group_name_H-M   'P 1'
#
loop_
_entity.id
_entity.type
_entity.pdbx_description
1 polymer ?
#
loop_
_entity_poly.entity_id
_entity_poly.type
_entity_poly.pdbx_seq_one_letter_code
_entity_poly.pdbx_strand_id
1 'polypeptide(L)'
;MENNRSPRRGPGSVNTEKAKDFKSAIKRLFTELKGFQIIIFVSLILAILGSILSIVAPKQLSKLTDEISNGLVINTSNLETISSQITSSLSKENMNSALPSILNISLNEETIGSILASDLSEQDKQLFQKFLLNPRDLIQTLPDIVLNKIFSSSVYEGVTISKEDKIELLKGNMPESVSSVLLHDFVVDGTTISVKDQIDFLNIMCSVNKEGDATQLYQKMEEMPESIQTVLEPNMNLIVIRNIVISLASLYICSALFTYIESILMTNVSNKFAFKLRNRISKKINQLPLNYFDNHITGDILSRVTNDVDTVAQNMNQTLATLVSAITLFLGSIFMMFITNWVMAITAILSSLFGFIFMFLVLGKSQKYFVARQTELGNLNGHIEEIYSGLNVVKVYNGKREADKTFDLYNEKVYNANRKSQFLSGLMMPMMSFIGNFGYVAVCIVGALLAMNGYITFGVIVAFISYVRLFTSPLAQIAQAMSSLQSTAAASERVFEFLDEKEMKSEENIKTTLPREKVKGEIEFKNVEFTYDGNEKPTIYNFSAKALPGEKIAIVGPTGAGKTTMVNLLMKFYEINDGDISIDGISIHDLTRENIHDLFTMVLQDTWLFNGTVKENIIYNRKNISDEDVERVCKVVGLDHFIRTLPNGYDSVLSDNDSVSAGQRQLLTIARGMLDDTPFLILDEATSNVDTRTEELVQRAMDKLTEGRTSFIIAHRLSTIKNADLILVMKGGNIIEQGNHEELMVKNGFYAELYNSQFEL
;
A
#
# COMPACT_ATOMS: atom_id res chain seq x y z
N MET A 1 -38.88 -15.05 -19.49
CA MET A 1 -37.64 -14.60 -20.12
C MET A 1 -36.97 -13.63 -19.16
N GLU A 2 -36.07 -14.15 -18.35
CA GLU A 2 -35.37 -13.36 -17.33
C GLU A 2 -34.32 -12.48 -18.03
N ASN A 3 -34.55 -11.19 -17.91
CA ASN A 3 -33.60 -10.17 -18.38
C ASN A 3 -32.36 -10.14 -17.46
N ASN A 4 -31.29 -10.76 -17.89
CA ASN A 4 -29.96 -10.65 -17.30
C ASN A 4 -29.34 -9.28 -17.66
N ARG A 5 -29.92 -8.20 -17.17
CA ARG A 5 -29.25 -6.89 -17.18
C ARG A 5 -28.38 -6.81 -15.93
N SER A 6 -27.08 -6.87 -16.10
CA SER A 6 -26.12 -6.53 -15.05
C SER A 6 -26.46 -5.13 -14.47
N PRO A 7 -26.42 -4.94 -13.14
CA PRO A 7 -26.76 -3.67 -12.54
C PRO A 7 -25.81 -2.56 -13.05
N ARG A 8 -26.39 -1.44 -13.53
CA ARG A 8 -25.65 -0.23 -13.89
C ARG A 8 -24.84 0.23 -12.67
N ARG A 9 -23.54 0.34 -12.82
CA ARG A 9 -22.60 0.79 -11.77
C ARG A 9 -22.43 2.29 -11.87
N GLY A 10 -22.63 3.00 -10.75
CA GLY A 10 -22.40 4.44 -10.65
C GLY A 10 -20.91 4.81 -10.71
N PRO A 11 -20.53 6.01 -11.16
CA PRO A 11 -19.16 6.49 -11.19
C PRO A 11 -18.63 6.67 -9.75
N GLY A 12 -17.58 5.93 -9.40
CA GLY A 12 -16.88 6.04 -8.11
C GLY A 12 -16.80 4.76 -7.27
N SER A 13 -17.36 3.62 -7.71
CA SER A 13 -17.14 2.37 -7.01
C SER A 13 -15.71 1.87 -7.23
N VAL A 14 -14.87 1.99 -6.20
CA VAL A 14 -13.59 1.26 -6.18
C VAL A 14 -13.91 -0.22 -6.32
N ASN A 15 -13.64 -0.77 -7.50
CA ASN A 15 -13.89 -2.16 -7.83
C ASN A 15 -12.97 -3.06 -7.01
N THR A 16 -13.49 -3.65 -5.95
CA THR A 16 -12.86 -4.77 -5.24
C THR A 16 -13.15 -6.12 -5.91
N GLU A 17 -13.33 -6.13 -7.23
CA GLU A 17 -13.50 -7.37 -7.96
C GLU A 17 -12.19 -8.16 -7.94
N LYS A 18 -12.31 -9.43 -7.58
CA LYS A 18 -11.19 -10.36 -7.74
C LYS A 18 -11.01 -10.62 -9.23
N ALA A 19 -9.76 -10.69 -9.66
CA ALA A 19 -9.46 -11.12 -11.04
C ALA A 19 -10.12 -12.46 -11.33
N LYS A 20 -10.71 -12.62 -12.50
CA LYS A 20 -11.32 -13.88 -12.97
C LYS A 20 -10.25 -14.98 -13.07
N ASP A 21 -9.06 -14.62 -13.61
CA ASP A 21 -7.89 -15.47 -13.66
C ASP A 21 -6.64 -14.71 -13.13
N PHE A 22 -6.46 -14.78 -11.82
CA PHE A 22 -5.33 -14.15 -11.13
C PHE A 22 -3.96 -14.55 -11.71
N LYS A 23 -3.78 -15.86 -12.01
CA LYS A 23 -2.50 -16.39 -12.48
C LYS A 23 -2.14 -15.87 -13.86
N SER A 24 -3.13 -15.83 -14.77
CA SER A 24 -2.96 -15.32 -16.13
C SER A 24 -2.67 -13.82 -16.12
N ALA A 25 -3.44 -13.03 -15.35
CA ALA A 25 -3.26 -11.58 -15.23
C ALA A 25 -1.85 -11.21 -14.71
N ILE A 26 -1.40 -11.87 -13.64
CA ILE A 26 -0.06 -11.64 -13.09
C ILE A 26 1.04 -12.09 -14.05
N LYS A 27 0.90 -13.25 -14.69
CA LYS A 27 1.87 -13.72 -15.69
C LYS A 27 2.01 -12.72 -16.85
N ARG A 28 0.88 -12.20 -17.33
CA ARG A 28 0.87 -11.19 -18.39
C ARG A 28 1.50 -9.87 -17.92
N LEU A 29 1.21 -9.41 -16.72
CA LEU A 29 1.83 -8.23 -16.15
C LEU A 29 3.37 -8.36 -16.14
N PHE A 30 3.89 -9.50 -15.68
CA PHE A 30 5.34 -9.77 -15.71
C PHE A 30 5.90 -9.82 -17.13
N THR A 31 5.12 -10.31 -18.10
CA THR A 31 5.53 -10.32 -19.51
C THR A 31 5.65 -8.90 -20.06
N GLU A 32 4.72 -8.01 -19.74
CA GLU A 32 4.73 -6.62 -20.14
C GLU A 32 5.88 -5.81 -19.48
N LEU A 33 6.33 -6.27 -18.32
CA LEU A 33 7.46 -5.70 -17.59
C LEU A 33 8.84 -6.16 -18.11
N LYS A 34 8.91 -6.96 -19.19
CA LYS A 34 10.19 -7.48 -19.72
C LYS A 34 11.26 -6.39 -19.94
N GLY A 35 10.87 -5.19 -20.37
CA GLY A 35 11.80 -4.09 -20.56
C GLY A 35 12.40 -3.50 -19.27
N PHE A 36 11.87 -3.85 -18.10
CA PHE A 36 12.30 -3.34 -16.80
C PHE A 36 12.90 -4.42 -15.88
N GLN A 37 13.03 -5.66 -16.37
CA GLN A 37 13.42 -6.84 -15.55
C GLN A 37 14.74 -6.63 -14.82
N ILE A 38 15.76 -6.02 -15.44
CA ILE A 38 17.05 -5.78 -14.80
C ILE A 38 16.90 -4.84 -13.60
N ILE A 39 16.17 -3.75 -13.78
CA ILE A 39 15.95 -2.76 -12.70
C ILE A 39 15.14 -3.37 -11.55
N ILE A 40 14.10 -4.13 -11.88
CA ILE A 40 13.29 -4.85 -10.88
C ILE A 40 14.17 -5.85 -10.12
N PHE A 41 15.00 -6.63 -10.82
CA PHE A 41 15.88 -7.60 -10.20
C PHE A 41 16.89 -6.95 -9.25
N VAL A 42 17.51 -5.85 -9.66
CA VAL A 42 18.43 -5.07 -8.79
C VAL A 42 17.68 -4.53 -7.57
N SER A 43 16.48 -4.00 -7.75
CA SER A 43 15.64 -3.49 -6.64
C SER A 43 15.32 -4.61 -5.64
N LEU A 44 14.96 -5.80 -6.11
CA LEU A 44 14.67 -6.94 -5.24
C LEU A 44 15.92 -7.43 -4.48
N ILE A 45 17.11 -7.42 -5.10
CA ILE A 45 18.36 -7.70 -4.42
C ILE A 45 18.63 -6.68 -3.32
N LEU A 46 18.45 -5.39 -3.59
CA LEU A 46 18.62 -4.34 -2.58
C LEU A 46 17.64 -4.49 -1.41
N ALA A 47 16.38 -4.85 -1.69
CA ALA A 47 15.37 -5.15 -0.68
C ALA A 47 15.80 -6.34 0.22
N ILE A 48 16.34 -7.40 -0.37
CA ILE A 48 16.87 -8.56 0.36
C ILE A 48 18.08 -8.15 1.22
N LEU A 49 19.03 -7.42 0.64
CA LEU A 49 20.24 -6.98 1.37
C LEU A 49 19.89 -6.07 2.54
N GLY A 50 19.00 -5.09 2.34
CA GLY A 50 18.50 -4.23 3.40
C GLY A 50 17.83 -5.00 4.52
N SER A 51 17.02 -6.00 4.17
CA SER A 51 16.36 -6.89 5.15
C SER A 51 17.37 -7.74 5.93
N ILE A 52 18.39 -8.31 5.26
CA ILE A 52 19.44 -9.10 5.91
C ILE A 52 20.21 -8.25 6.94
N LEU A 53 20.57 -7.02 6.59
CA LEU A 53 21.25 -6.11 7.53
C LEU A 53 20.38 -5.84 8.76
N SER A 54 19.08 -5.66 8.60
CA SER A 54 18.12 -5.47 9.69
C SER A 54 17.99 -6.70 10.57
N ILE A 55 18.12 -7.93 10.01
CA ILE A 55 18.06 -9.19 10.75
C ILE A 55 19.32 -9.40 11.60
N VAL A 56 20.48 -8.90 11.16
CA VAL A 56 21.75 -9.04 11.90
C VAL A 56 21.85 -8.07 13.07
N ALA A 57 21.18 -6.91 12.98
CA ALA A 57 21.25 -5.86 13.99
C ALA A 57 20.90 -6.31 15.43
N PRO A 58 19.85 -7.14 15.69
CA PRO A 58 19.55 -7.63 17.05
C PRO A 58 20.70 -8.42 17.69
N LYS A 59 21.48 -9.17 16.89
CA LYS A 59 22.64 -9.88 17.40
C LYS A 59 23.76 -8.95 17.87
N GLN A 60 23.97 -7.83 17.17
CA GLN A 60 24.91 -6.79 17.62
C GLN A 60 24.39 -6.05 18.85
N LEU A 61 23.06 -5.81 18.90
CA LEU A 61 22.43 -5.23 20.08
C LEU A 61 22.56 -6.13 21.31
N SER A 62 22.45 -7.46 21.15
CA SER A 62 22.73 -8.42 22.22
C SER A 62 24.13 -8.23 22.77
N LYS A 63 25.16 -8.20 21.91
CA LYS A 63 26.54 -7.99 22.33
C LYS A 63 26.75 -6.66 23.04
N LEU A 64 26.10 -5.58 22.55
CA LEU A 64 26.15 -4.28 23.19
C LEU A 64 25.57 -4.34 24.60
N THR A 65 24.41 -4.99 24.73
CA THR A 65 23.72 -5.13 26.02
C THR A 65 24.55 -5.95 27.00
N ASP A 66 25.18 -7.06 26.54
CA ASP A 66 26.04 -7.89 27.36
C ASP A 66 27.25 -7.11 27.84
N GLU A 67 27.91 -6.34 26.97
CA GLU A 67 29.08 -5.54 27.33
C GLU A 67 28.74 -4.42 28.34
N ILE A 68 27.57 -3.77 28.15
CA ILE A 68 27.06 -2.79 29.10
C ILE A 68 26.71 -3.47 30.43
N SER A 69 26.03 -4.61 30.40
CA SER A 69 25.64 -5.35 31.60
C SER A 69 26.88 -5.77 32.43
N ASN A 70 27.89 -6.31 31.73
CA ASN A 70 29.16 -6.70 32.35
C ASN A 70 29.90 -5.49 32.98
N GLY A 71 29.76 -4.30 32.34
CA GLY A 71 30.34 -3.08 32.84
C GLY A 71 29.54 -2.36 33.97
N LEU A 72 28.33 -2.86 34.27
CA LEU A 72 27.49 -2.31 35.35
C LEU A 72 27.48 -3.22 36.60
N VAL A 73 27.83 -4.49 36.45
CA VAL A 73 27.84 -5.46 37.54
C VAL A 73 29.25 -5.54 38.12
N ILE A 74 29.37 -5.66 39.45
CA ILE A 74 30.63 -5.91 40.15
C ILE A 74 31.31 -7.13 39.50
N ASN A 75 32.62 -7.09 39.38
CA ASN A 75 33.41 -8.18 38.83
C ASN A 75 33.29 -9.43 39.74
N THR A 76 32.27 -10.24 39.46
CA THR A 76 31.97 -11.45 40.26
C THR A 76 33.10 -12.47 40.21
N SER A 77 33.85 -12.56 39.10
CA SER A 77 35.01 -13.45 38.99
C SER A 77 36.12 -13.06 39.94
N ASN A 78 36.40 -11.75 40.07
CA ASN A 78 37.39 -11.26 41.02
C ASN A 78 36.88 -11.42 42.45
N LEU A 79 35.60 -11.20 42.72
CA LEU A 79 34.98 -11.44 44.02
C LEU A 79 35.11 -12.93 44.44
N GLU A 80 34.82 -13.86 43.52
CA GLU A 80 35.04 -15.30 43.77
C GLU A 80 36.51 -15.64 43.99
N THR A 81 37.40 -15.02 43.23
CA THR A 81 38.86 -15.22 43.40
C THR A 81 39.35 -14.73 44.76
N ILE A 82 38.95 -13.52 45.16
CA ILE A 82 39.27 -12.97 46.47
C ILE A 82 38.71 -13.85 47.58
N SER A 83 37.42 -14.22 47.47
CA SER A 83 36.77 -15.07 48.50
C SER A 83 37.40 -16.45 48.58
N SER A 84 37.75 -17.07 47.44
CA SER A 84 38.37 -18.39 47.42
C SER A 84 39.82 -18.38 48.00
N GLN A 85 40.57 -17.34 47.66
CA GLN A 85 41.93 -17.15 48.21
C GLN A 85 41.90 -17.00 49.73
N ILE A 86 41.05 -16.08 50.23
CA ILE A 86 40.89 -15.88 51.68
C ILE A 86 40.35 -17.14 52.33
N THR A 87 39.36 -17.86 51.77
CA THR A 87 38.81 -19.09 52.32
C THR A 87 39.87 -20.21 52.36
N SER A 88 40.69 -20.31 51.31
CA SER A 88 41.79 -21.31 51.27
C SER A 88 42.83 -21.04 52.37
N SER A 89 43.15 -19.76 52.59
CA SER A 89 44.11 -19.36 53.66
C SER A 89 43.54 -19.66 55.06
N LEU A 90 42.22 -19.45 55.24
CA LEU A 90 41.51 -19.74 56.50
C LEU A 90 40.99 -21.18 56.59
N SER A 91 41.44 -22.09 55.73
CA SER A 91 40.97 -23.49 55.73
C SER A 91 41.24 -24.19 57.08
N LYS A 92 40.36 -25.15 57.42
CA LYS A 92 40.49 -25.93 58.67
C LYS A 92 41.85 -26.58 58.78
N GLU A 93 42.51 -26.93 57.70
CA GLU A 93 43.81 -27.59 57.64
C GLU A 93 44.93 -26.60 58.03
N ASN A 94 44.93 -25.40 57.48
CA ASN A 94 45.85 -24.34 57.79
C ASN A 94 45.68 -23.83 59.24
N MET A 95 44.40 -23.68 59.64
CA MET A 95 44.09 -23.26 61.01
C MET A 95 44.51 -24.32 62.07
N ASN A 96 44.27 -25.62 61.81
CA ASN A 96 44.67 -26.66 62.69
C ASN A 96 46.22 -26.87 62.81
N SER A 97 46.95 -26.51 61.74
CA SER A 97 48.38 -26.55 61.72
C SER A 97 49.04 -25.39 62.51
N ALA A 98 48.44 -24.20 62.41
CA ALA A 98 48.92 -23.01 63.06
C ALA A 98 48.45 -22.89 64.54
N LEU A 99 47.26 -23.42 64.86
CA LEU A 99 46.61 -23.28 66.17
C LEU A 99 47.47 -23.67 67.38
N PRO A 100 48.23 -24.80 67.34
CA PRO A 100 49.11 -25.18 68.49
C PRO A 100 50.19 -24.17 68.74
N SER A 101 50.72 -23.54 67.69
CA SER A 101 51.82 -22.56 67.79
C SER A 101 51.28 -21.18 68.19
N ILE A 102 50.11 -20.82 67.71
CA ILE A 102 49.42 -19.55 68.07
C ILE A 102 49.00 -19.57 69.53
N LEU A 103 48.36 -20.64 69.99
CA LEU A 103 47.92 -20.75 71.34
C LEU A 103 49.06 -20.87 72.32
N ASN A 104 50.16 -21.50 71.95
CA ASN A 104 51.37 -21.66 72.78
C ASN A 104 51.03 -21.97 74.22
N ILE A 105 50.35 -23.09 74.48
CA ILE A 105 49.92 -23.52 75.80
C ILE A 105 51.12 -24.08 76.60
N SER A 106 51.58 -23.33 77.58
CA SER A 106 52.57 -23.78 78.49
C SER A 106 51.99 -24.13 79.86
N LEU A 107 51.73 -25.44 80.08
CA LEU A 107 51.27 -25.95 81.39
C LEU A 107 52.47 -26.46 82.16
N ASN A 108 53.10 -25.68 83.01
CA ASN A 108 54.10 -26.12 83.99
C ASN A 108 53.43 -26.38 85.35
N GLU A 109 54.11 -27.08 86.21
CA GLU A 109 53.57 -27.50 87.50
C GLU A 109 53.14 -26.30 88.36
N GLU A 110 53.83 -25.14 88.23
CA GLU A 110 53.57 -23.93 88.98
C GLU A 110 52.26 -23.26 88.51
N THR A 111 51.97 -23.29 87.18
CA THR A 111 50.75 -22.75 86.59
C THR A 111 49.54 -23.60 86.97
N ILE A 112 49.72 -24.99 86.92
CA ILE A 112 48.68 -25.93 87.34
C ILE A 112 48.34 -25.77 88.79
N GLY A 113 49.37 -25.57 89.66
CA GLY A 113 49.22 -25.35 91.12
C GLY A 113 48.49 -24.06 91.42
N SER A 114 48.82 -22.93 90.69
CA SER A 114 48.20 -21.58 90.86
C SER A 114 46.75 -21.56 90.44
N ILE A 115 46.37 -22.35 89.44
CA ILE A 115 44.96 -22.49 88.92
C ILE A 115 44.12 -23.26 89.96
N LEU A 116 44.65 -24.40 90.45
CA LEU A 116 43.96 -25.27 91.39
C LEU A 116 43.84 -24.58 92.78
N ALA A 117 44.78 -23.64 93.15
CA ALA A 117 44.75 -22.84 94.41
C ALA A 117 43.89 -21.59 94.28
N SER A 118 43.38 -21.25 93.17
CA SER A 118 42.50 -20.09 92.95
C SER A 118 41.08 -20.30 93.44
N ASP A 119 40.30 -19.27 93.76
CA ASP A 119 38.91 -19.28 94.18
C ASP A 119 37.95 -19.65 93.05
N LEU A 120 38.21 -20.79 92.42
CA LEU A 120 37.30 -21.39 91.34
C LEU A 120 36.26 -22.27 92.00
N SER A 121 35.09 -22.30 91.35
CA SER A 121 34.05 -23.25 91.78
C SER A 121 34.54 -24.71 91.68
N GLU A 122 34.02 -25.59 92.53
CA GLU A 122 34.37 -27.03 92.39
C GLU A 122 34.07 -27.62 91.03
N GLN A 123 33.05 -27.09 90.33
CA GLN A 123 32.73 -27.48 88.92
C GLN A 123 33.83 -27.03 87.95
N ASP A 124 34.35 -25.85 88.08
CA ASP A 124 35.43 -25.31 87.23
C ASP A 124 36.75 -26.05 87.47
N LYS A 125 37.07 -26.39 88.72
CA LYS A 125 38.23 -27.21 89.03
C LYS A 125 38.13 -28.64 88.40
N GLN A 126 36.95 -29.24 88.42
CA GLN A 126 36.68 -30.48 87.76
C GLN A 126 36.80 -30.41 86.27
N LEU A 127 36.31 -29.36 85.67
CA LEU A 127 36.44 -29.03 84.23
C LEU A 127 37.92 -28.86 83.87
N PHE A 128 38.71 -28.16 84.65
CA PHE A 128 40.14 -27.97 84.44
C PHE A 128 40.92 -29.26 84.63
N GLN A 129 40.57 -30.11 85.59
CA GLN A 129 41.17 -31.45 85.77
C GLN A 129 40.89 -32.38 84.55
N LYS A 130 39.66 -32.30 83.99
CA LYS A 130 39.33 -33.05 82.76
C LYS A 130 40.05 -32.48 81.55
N PHE A 131 40.25 -31.18 81.44
CA PHE A 131 41.06 -30.56 80.44
C PHE A 131 42.51 -31.00 80.48
N LEU A 132 43.13 -31.18 81.64
CA LEU A 132 44.48 -31.67 81.79
C LEU A 132 44.64 -33.13 81.22
N LEU A 133 43.55 -33.92 81.21
CA LEU A 133 43.53 -35.27 80.67
C LEU A 133 43.25 -35.27 79.14
N ASN A 134 42.53 -34.35 78.62
CA ASN A 134 42.22 -34.17 77.19
C ASN A 134 42.17 -32.68 76.73
N PRO A 135 43.37 -32.10 76.58
CA PRO A 135 43.42 -30.65 76.29
C PRO A 135 42.74 -30.16 74.99
N ARG A 136 42.69 -31.02 73.97
CA ARG A 136 42.22 -30.64 72.62
C ARG A 136 40.68 -30.42 72.57
N ASP A 137 39.92 -31.25 73.22
CA ASP A 137 38.47 -31.31 73.06
C ASP A 137 37.75 -30.47 74.14
N LEU A 138 38.43 -30.10 75.26
CA LEU A 138 37.78 -29.43 76.37
C LEU A 138 38.18 -28.01 76.61
N ILE A 139 39.14 -27.47 75.83
CA ILE A 139 39.65 -26.09 76.04
C ILE A 139 38.56 -25.02 75.90
N GLN A 140 37.56 -25.24 74.98
CA GLN A 140 36.44 -24.33 74.75
C GLN A 140 35.41 -24.31 75.91
N THR A 141 35.47 -25.29 76.77
CA THR A 141 34.55 -25.41 77.91
C THR A 141 35.07 -24.83 79.20
N LEU A 142 36.34 -24.31 79.18
CA LEU A 142 36.98 -23.73 80.35
C LEU A 142 36.44 -22.30 80.64
N PRO A 143 36.25 -21.96 81.92
CA PRO A 143 35.89 -20.60 82.36
C PRO A 143 36.97 -19.57 82.00
N ASP A 144 36.56 -18.34 81.64
CA ASP A 144 37.45 -17.22 81.26
C ASP A 144 38.54 -16.98 82.30
N ILE A 145 38.28 -17.16 83.61
CA ILE A 145 39.23 -17.03 84.75
C ILE A 145 40.38 -18.01 84.58
N VAL A 146 40.06 -19.25 84.10
CA VAL A 146 41.08 -20.31 83.92
C VAL A 146 41.85 -20.08 82.61
N LEU A 147 41.15 -19.69 81.56
CA LEU A 147 41.77 -19.36 80.28
C LEU A 147 42.73 -18.18 80.40
N ASN A 148 42.39 -17.15 81.23
CA ASN A 148 43.21 -15.97 81.54
C ASN A 148 44.50 -16.29 82.27
N LYS A 149 44.60 -17.46 82.96
CA LYS A 149 45.82 -17.93 83.66
C LYS A 149 46.67 -18.86 82.79
N ILE A 150 46.06 -19.55 81.86
CA ILE A 150 46.73 -20.50 80.94
C ILE A 150 47.44 -19.76 79.82
N PHE A 151 46.83 -18.63 79.31
CA PHE A 151 47.40 -17.91 78.20
C PHE A 151 48.22 -16.69 78.63
N SER A 152 49.33 -16.51 77.93
CA SER A 152 50.16 -15.32 77.96
C SER A 152 50.28 -14.75 76.55
N SER A 153 50.57 -13.49 76.42
CA SER A 153 50.86 -12.94 75.10
C SER A 153 52.06 -13.66 74.47
N SER A 154 52.03 -14.03 73.21
CA SER A 154 53.12 -14.64 72.49
C SER A 154 53.38 -13.95 71.17
N VAL A 155 54.58 -14.02 70.66
CA VAL A 155 54.92 -13.51 69.34
C VAL A 155 54.99 -14.75 68.39
N TYR A 156 54.21 -14.74 67.31
CA TYR A 156 54.23 -15.73 66.29
C TYR A 156 54.40 -15.03 64.94
N GLU A 157 55.41 -15.41 64.18
CA GLU A 157 55.77 -14.80 62.90
C GLU A 157 55.86 -13.28 62.91
N GLY A 158 56.36 -12.70 64.01
CA GLY A 158 56.52 -11.28 64.17
C GLY A 158 55.29 -10.51 64.70
N VAL A 159 54.16 -11.17 64.82
CA VAL A 159 52.91 -10.58 65.33
C VAL A 159 52.72 -10.94 66.79
N THR A 160 52.44 -9.96 67.63
CA THR A 160 52.16 -10.18 69.05
C THR A 160 50.66 -10.54 69.18
N ILE A 161 50.37 -11.79 69.55
CA ILE A 161 49.02 -12.25 69.84
C ILE A 161 48.76 -12.10 71.33
N SER A 162 47.80 -11.28 71.66
CA SER A 162 47.44 -10.99 73.04
C SER A 162 46.76 -12.20 73.70
N LYS A 163 46.75 -12.21 74.99
CA LYS A 163 46.00 -13.24 75.74
C LYS A 163 44.50 -13.14 75.46
N GLU A 164 43.93 -11.97 75.30
CA GLU A 164 42.57 -11.70 74.99
C GLU A 164 42.21 -12.28 73.57
N ASP A 165 43.08 -12.08 72.58
CA ASP A 165 42.92 -12.60 71.25
C ASP A 165 42.88 -14.13 71.25
N LYS A 166 43.70 -14.80 71.99
CA LYS A 166 43.71 -16.25 72.12
C LYS A 166 42.39 -16.80 72.73
N ILE A 167 41.85 -16.04 73.72
CA ILE A 167 40.55 -16.39 74.30
C ILE A 167 39.40 -16.17 73.31
N GLU A 168 39.39 -15.08 72.59
CA GLU A 168 38.41 -14.77 71.55
C GLU A 168 38.43 -15.83 70.41
N LEU A 169 39.63 -16.23 69.98
CA LEU A 169 39.80 -17.32 69.00
C LEU A 169 39.14 -18.62 69.45
N LEU A 170 39.29 -18.99 70.73
CA LEU A 170 38.67 -20.20 71.27
C LEU A 170 37.15 -20.07 71.40
N LYS A 171 36.60 -18.84 71.54
CA LYS A 171 35.17 -18.57 71.52
C LYS A 171 34.58 -18.59 70.11
N GLY A 172 35.42 -18.83 69.09
CA GLY A 172 34.99 -18.90 67.70
C GLY A 172 35.06 -17.55 66.96
N ASN A 173 35.58 -16.52 67.63
CA ASN A 173 35.86 -15.24 66.98
C ASN A 173 37.24 -15.24 66.37
N MET A 174 37.47 -14.51 65.28
CA MET A 174 38.78 -14.43 64.62
C MET A 174 39.38 -13.02 64.86
N PRO A 175 40.27 -12.88 65.87
CA PRO A 175 40.94 -11.62 66.16
C PRO A 175 41.85 -11.17 65.00
N GLU A 176 42.04 -9.85 64.86
CA GLU A 176 42.88 -9.26 63.80
C GLU A 176 44.34 -9.73 63.87
N SER A 177 44.90 -9.91 65.06
CA SER A 177 46.23 -10.44 65.28
C SER A 177 46.42 -11.89 64.79
N VAL A 178 45.39 -12.68 64.86
CA VAL A 178 45.40 -14.07 64.39
C VAL A 178 45.17 -14.15 62.88
N SER A 179 44.23 -13.31 62.37
CA SER A 179 44.00 -13.20 60.95
C SER A 179 45.22 -12.73 60.19
N SER A 180 46.01 -11.82 60.73
CA SER A 180 47.25 -11.29 60.13
C SER A 180 48.35 -12.35 60.00
N VAL A 181 48.29 -13.40 60.78
CA VAL A 181 49.25 -14.54 60.72
C VAL A 181 48.86 -15.58 59.69
N LEU A 182 47.55 -15.78 59.50
CA LEU A 182 47.02 -16.81 58.59
C LEU A 182 46.86 -16.30 57.13
N LEU A 183 46.68 -15.02 56.97
CA LEU A 183 46.51 -14.39 55.70
C LEU A 183 47.83 -13.87 55.14
N HIS A 184 48.01 -13.96 53.81
CA HIS A 184 49.17 -13.44 53.10
C HIS A 184 48.71 -12.50 51.98
N ASP A 185 49.57 -11.50 51.67
CA ASP A 185 49.29 -10.63 50.54
C ASP A 185 49.19 -11.47 49.23
N PHE A 186 48.18 -11.19 48.45
CA PHE A 186 48.04 -11.82 47.10
C PHE A 186 47.65 -10.73 46.07
N VAL A 187 47.80 -11.10 44.77
CA VAL A 187 47.56 -10.20 43.66
C VAL A 187 46.37 -10.65 42.85
N VAL A 188 45.42 -9.74 42.61
CA VAL A 188 44.28 -9.95 41.68
C VAL A 188 44.27 -8.81 40.68
N ASP A 189 44.26 -9.10 39.40
CA ASP A 189 44.29 -8.12 38.30
C ASP A 189 45.39 -7.04 38.46
N GLY A 190 46.59 -7.44 38.93
CA GLY A 190 47.73 -6.54 39.09
C GLY A 190 47.69 -5.67 40.33
N THR A 191 46.64 -5.76 41.15
CA THR A 191 46.48 -5.01 42.42
C THR A 191 46.81 -5.95 43.57
N THR A 192 47.72 -5.52 44.47
CA THR A 192 48.07 -6.27 45.67
C THR A 192 47.05 -6.03 46.75
N ILE A 193 46.42 -7.06 47.26
CA ILE A 193 45.47 -7.04 48.36
C ILE A 193 46.23 -7.36 49.63
N SER A 194 46.41 -6.37 50.48
CA SER A 194 47.15 -6.56 51.75
C SER A 194 46.34 -7.36 52.76
N VAL A 195 47.03 -7.94 53.73
CA VAL A 195 46.40 -8.67 54.84
C VAL A 195 45.35 -7.82 55.54
N LYS A 196 45.64 -6.53 55.72
CA LYS A 196 44.71 -5.57 56.33
C LYS A 196 43.44 -5.42 55.49
N ASP A 197 43.56 -5.22 54.17
CA ASP A 197 42.42 -5.07 53.25
C ASP A 197 41.56 -6.37 53.23
N GLN A 198 42.18 -7.54 53.36
CA GLN A 198 41.46 -8.82 53.45
C GLN A 198 40.63 -8.90 54.74
N ILE A 199 41.17 -8.44 55.87
CA ILE A 199 40.45 -8.44 57.14
C ILE A 199 39.28 -7.44 57.09
N ASP A 200 39.49 -6.21 56.58
CA ASP A 200 38.46 -5.23 56.40
C ASP A 200 37.35 -5.73 55.47
N PHE A 201 37.74 -6.39 54.38
CA PHE A 201 36.77 -7.03 53.45
C PHE A 201 35.93 -8.10 54.15
N LEU A 202 36.57 -9.01 54.92
CA LEU A 202 35.87 -10.04 55.69
C LEU A 202 34.86 -9.43 56.67
N ASN A 203 35.25 -8.39 57.40
CA ASN A 203 34.40 -7.71 58.36
C ASN A 203 33.17 -7.09 57.68
N ILE A 204 33.35 -6.46 56.53
CA ILE A 204 32.26 -5.89 55.71
C ILE A 204 31.35 -7.00 55.18
N MET A 205 31.93 -8.08 54.61
CA MET A 205 31.16 -9.19 54.07
C MET A 205 30.36 -9.93 55.15
N CYS A 206 30.91 -10.07 56.37
CA CYS A 206 30.18 -10.64 57.50
C CYS A 206 29.01 -9.73 57.98
N SER A 207 29.07 -8.45 57.72
CA SER A 207 27.97 -7.50 58.00
C SER A 207 26.82 -7.51 56.99
N VAL A 208 27.05 -8.11 55.80
CA VAL A 208 26.02 -8.31 54.76
C VAL A 208 25.18 -9.52 55.14
N ASN A 209 23.87 -9.34 55.32
CA ASN A 209 22.94 -10.41 55.69
C ASN A 209 22.96 -11.59 54.68
N LYS A 210 22.88 -12.81 55.17
CA LYS A 210 22.90 -14.05 54.33
C LYS A 210 21.74 -14.22 53.35
N GLU A 211 20.72 -13.39 53.42
CA GLU A 211 19.62 -13.31 52.44
C GLU A 211 19.89 -12.24 51.36
N GLY A 212 21.13 -11.98 51.07
CA GLY A 212 21.82 -11.11 50.14
C GLY A 212 20.99 -10.43 49.07
N ASP A 213 20.44 -9.26 49.36
CA ASP A 213 20.06 -8.29 48.34
C ASP A 213 21.37 -7.72 47.76
N ALA A 214 21.62 -7.94 46.45
CA ALA A 214 22.75 -7.40 45.73
C ALA A 214 22.92 -5.89 45.93
N THR A 215 21.83 -5.18 46.19
CA THR A 215 21.78 -3.76 46.54
C THR A 215 22.61 -3.42 47.80
N GLN A 216 22.62 -4.30 48.80
CA GLN A 216 23.42 -4.09 50.06
C GLN A 216 24.92 -4.23 49.77
N LEU A 217 25.32 -5.13 48.88
CA LEU A 217 26.71 -5.30 48.48
C LEU A 217 27.24 -4.06 47.76
N TYR A 218 26.42 -3.47 46.86
CA TYR A 218 26.77 -2.22 46.18
C TYR A 218 26.91 -1.02 47.17
N GLN A 219 26.00 -0.91 48.14
CA GLN A 219 26.07 0.13 49.16
C GLN A 219 27.30 0.03 50.07
N LYS A 220 27.72 -1.23 50.36
CA LYS A 220 28.90 -1.52 51.18
C LYS A 220 30.23 -1.44 50.42
N MET A 221 30.18 -1.37 49.08
CA MET A 221 31.41 -1.27 48.28
C MET A 221 32.19 0.00 48.54
N GLU A 222 31.52 1.13 48.82
CA GLU A 222 32.17 2.38 49.21
C GLU A 222 32.89 2.32 50.57
N GLU A 223 32.52 1.35 51.43
CA GLU A 223 33.16 1.11 52.74
C GLU A 223 34.36 0.16 52.62
N MET A 224 34.55 -0.54 51.47
CA MET A 224 35.66 -1.49 51.27
C MET A 224 36.99 -0.78 51.08
N PRO A 225 38.13 -1.42 51.36
CA PRO A 225 39.45 -0.91 51.06
C PRO A 225 39.64 -0.55 49.59
N GLU A 226 40.41 0.50 49.29
CA GLU A 226 40.61 1.02 47.91
C GLU A 226 41.19 -0.01 46.97
N SER A 227 42.07 -0.93 47.47
CA SER A 227 42.63 -2.04 46.70
C SER A 227 41.55 -3.00 46.23
N ILE A 228 40.57 -3.31 47.08
CA ILE A 228 39.44 -4.20 46.76
C ILE A 228 38.40 -3.49 45.90
N GLN A 229 38.12 -2.20 46.18
CA GLN A 229 37.25 -1.42 45.28
C GLN A 229 37.75 -1.42 43.85
N THR A 230 39.05 -1.14 43.64
CA THR A 230 39.67 -1.10 42.31
C THR A 230 39.55 -2.46 41.55
N VAL A 231 39.66 -3.57 42.27
CA VAL A 231 39.55 -4.91 41.67
C VAL A 231 38.12 -5.34 41.41
N LEU A 232 37.18 -4.84 42.22
CA LEU A 232 35.74 -5.12 42.09
C LEU A 232 35.00 -4.08 41.24
N GLU A 233 35.58 -2.92 40.93
CA GLU A 233 34.96 -1.90 40.10
C GLU A 233 34.48 -2.46 38.74
N PRO A 234 33.28 -2.07 38.30
CA PRO A 234 32.76 -2.43 36.98
C PRO A 234 33.69 -1.91 35.90
N ASN A 235 34.33 -2.79 35.16
CA ASN A 235 35.26 -2.42 34.08
C ASN A 235 34.53 -2.37 32.74
N MET A 236 33.94 -1.17 32.41
CA MET A 236 33.24 -0.95 31.15
C MET A 236 34.23 -0.68 30.02
N ASN A 237 34.27 -1.59 29.02
CA ASN A 237 35.14 -1.39 27.86
C ASN A 237 34.50 -0.43 26.84
N LEU A 238 34.67 0.88 27.04
CA LEU A 238 34.14 1.94 26.19
C LEU A 238 34.61 1.81 24.72
N ILE A 239 35.77 1.22 24.45
CA ILE A 239 36.29 1.03 23.09
C ILE A 239 35.45 -0.05 22.35
N VAL A 240 35.18 -1.16 23.03
CA VAL A 240 34.33 -2.24 22.48
C VAL A 240 32.91 -1.72 22.25
N ILE A 241 32.34 -1.04 23.24
CA ILE A 241 31.01 -0.41 23.14
C ILE A 241 30.94 0.54 21.94
N ARG A 242 31.91 1.45 21.81
CA ARG A 242 32.00 2.39 20.68
C ARG A 242 32.04 1.65 19.35
N ASN A 243 32.84 0.59 19.23
CA ASN A 243 32.97 -0.17 17.98
C ASN A 243 31.67 -0.91 17.62
N ILE A 244 30.96 -1.46 18.61
CA ILE A 244 29.65 -2.10 18.40
C ILE A 244 28.60 -1.06 17.99
N VAL A 245 28.57 0.11 18.62
CA VAL A 245 27.66 1.20 18.28
C VAL A 245 27.90 1.69 16.85
N ILE A 246 29.16 1.90 16.45
CA ILE A 246 29.52 2.27 15.06
C ILE A 246 29.09 1.20 14.07
N SER A 247 29.33 -0.08 14.40
CA SER A 247 28.89 -1.21 13.57
C SER A 247 27.37 -1.24 13.42
N LEU A 248 26.63 -1.06 14.51
CA LEU A 248 25.17 -1.05 14.52
C LEU A 248 24.62 0.14 13.73
N ALA A 249 25.16 1.34 13.92
CA ALA A 249 24.81 2.51 13.13
C ALA A 249 25.08 2.30 11.63
N SER A 250 26.23 1.73 11.28
CA SER A 250 26.58 1.39 9.91
C SER A 250 25.59 0.42 9.28
N LEU A 251 25.17 -0.65 10.00
CA LEU A 251 24.16 -1.61 9.53
C LEU A 251 22.82 -0.92 9.23
N TYR A 252 22.35 -0.05 10.11
CA TYR A 252 21.07 0.65 9.90
C TYR A 252 21.18 1.69 8.77
N ILE A 253 22.29 2.44 8.69
CA ILE A 253 22.50 3.42 7.61
C ILE A 253 22.56 2.70 6.24
N CYS A 254 23.32 1.60 6.15
CA CYS A 254 23.39 0.82 4.91
C CYS A 254 22.04 0.21 4.53
N SER A 255 21.29 -0.33 5.51
CA SER A 255 19.93 -0.84 5.28
C SER A 255 18.99 0.25 4.78
N ALA A 256 19.00 1.42 5.39
CA ALA A 256 18.20 2.56 4.98
C ALA A 256 18.58 3.05 3.57
N LEU A 257 19.87 3.09 3.24
CA LEU A 257 20.37 3.45 1.92
C LEU A 257 19.89 2.46 0.84
N PHE A 258 19.97 1.17 1.11
CA PHE A 258 19.49 0.14 0.18
C PHE A 258 17.99 0.26 -0.07
N THR A 259 17.19 0.46 0.99
CA THR A 259 15.73 0.68 0.88
C THR A 259 15.41 1.97 0.13
N TYR A 260 16.18 3.03 0.34
CA TYR A 260 16.01 4.31 -0.38
C TYR A 260 16.26 4.16 -1.88
N ILE A 261 17.39 3.54 -2.25
CA ILE A 261 17.74 3.31 -3.67
C ILE A 261 16.70 2.38 -4.32
N GLU A 262 16.31 1.31 -3.65
CA GLU A 262 15.25 0.39 -4.09
C GLU A 262 13.95 1.14 -4.41
N SER A 263 13.49 1.99 -3.49
CA SER A 263 12.27 2.77 -3.64
C SER A 263 12.32 3.72 -4.84
N ILE A 264 13.45 4.39 -5.08
CA ILE A 264 13.66 5.25 -6.27
C ILE A 264 13.57 4.42 -7.56
N LEU A 265 14.25 3.27 -7.59
CA LEU A 265 14.24 2.41 -8.76
C LEU A 265 12.84 1.88 -9.09
N MET A 266 12.11 1.41 -8.08
CA MET A 266 10.74 0.90 -8.26
C MET A 266 9.77 2.02 -8.66
N THR A 267 9.87 3.21 -8.08
CA THR A 267 9.08 4.37 -8.47
C THR A 267 9.31 4.75 -9.94
N ASN A 268 10.56 4.75 -10.40
CA ASN A 268 10.90 5.00 -11.80
C ASN A 268 10.28 3.95 -12.75
N VAL A 269 10.40 2.67 -12.39
CA VAL A 269 9.81 1.57 -13.18
C VAL A 269 8.29 1.73 -13.26
N SER A 270 7.63 1.94 -12.12
CA SER A 270 6.19 2.08 -12.00
C SER A 270 5.65 3.23 -12.87
N ASN A 271 6.25 4.42 -12.75
CA ASN A 271 5.84 5.60 -13.52
C ASN A 271 6.05 5.43 -15.04
N LYS A 272 7.20 4.88 -15.45
CA LYS A 272 7.45 4.60 -16.88
C LYS A 272 6.51 3.54 -17.44
N PHE A 273 6.16 2.56 -16.64
CA PHE A 273 5.20 1.53 -17.03
C PHE A 273 3.79 2.11 -17.18
N ALA A 274 3.33 2.93 -16.21
CA ALA A 274 2.05 3.64 -16.30
C ALA A 274 1.99 4.54 -17.54
N PHE A 275 3.05 5.32 -17.81
CA PHE A 275 3.14 6.14 -19.01
C PHE A 275 3.01 5.31 -20.30
N LYS A 276 3.72 4.17 -20.37
CA LYS A 276 3.62 3.25 -21.51
C LYS A 276 2.22 2.68 -21.70
N LEU A 277 1.55 2.28 -20.58
CA LEU A 277 0.18 1.77 -20.65
C LEU A 277 -0.80 2.85 -21.12
N ARG A 278 -0.75 4.07 -20.56
CA ARG A 278 -1.63 5.17 -20.98
C ARG A 278 -1.45 5.52 -22.45
N ASN A 279 -0.21 5.55 -22.95
CA ASN A 279 0.04 5.77 -24.38
C ASN A 279 -0.55 4.67 -25.27
N ARG A 280 -0.44 3.40 -24.83
CA ARG A 280 -1.05 2.29 -25.57
C ARG A 280 -2.57 2.36 -25.56
N ILE A 281 -3.18 2.68 -24.40
CA ILE A 281 -4.63 2.83 -24.29
C ILE A 281 -5.11 4.00 -25.17
N SER A 282 -4.43 5.16 -25.13
CA SER A 282 -4.77 6.30 -25.97
C SER A 282 -4.71 6.00 -27.47
N LYS A 283 -3.68 5.29 -27.92
CA LYS A 283 -3.61 4.80 -29.30
C LYS A 283 -4.72 3.81 -29.62
N LYS A 284 -5.00 2.89 -28.69
CA LYS A 284 -6.05 1.88 -28.86
C LYS A 284 -7.43 2.49 -28.99
N ILE A 285 -7.74 3.55 -28.24
CA ILE A 285 -9.02 4.27 -28.35
C ILE A 285 -9.26 4.73 -29.79
N ASN A 286 -8.23 5.28 -30.46
CA ASN A 286 -8.34 5.72 -31.84
C ASN A 286 -8.39 4.58 -32.88
N GLN A 287 -8.04 3.36 -32.49
CA GLN A 287 -8.03 2.19 -33.38
C GLN A 287 -9.25 1.28 -33.20
N LEU A 288 -10.05 1.52 -32.15
CA LEU A 288 -11.25 0.75 -31.89
C LEU A 288 -12.42 1.19 -32.80
N PRO A 289 -13.26 0.24 -33.28
CA PRO A 289 -14.46 0.56 -34.04
C PRO A 289 -15.49 1.28 -33.17
N LEU A 290 -16.34 2.10 -33.77
CA LEU A 290 -17.40 2.86 -33.08
C LEU A 290 -18.34 1.92 -32.30
N ASN A 291 -18.61 0.73 -32.83
CA ASN A 291 -19.42 -0.30 -32.18
C ASN A 291 -18.94 -0.66 -30.76
N TYR A 292 -17.63 -0.58 -30.49
CA TYR A 292 -17.12 -0.79 -29.15
C TYR A 292 -17.66 0.27 -28.16
N PHE A 293 -17.68 1.53 -28.60
CA PHE A 293 -18.13 2.65 -27.76
C PHE A 293 -19.66 2.66 -27.55
N ASP A 294 -20.43 2.18 -28.54
CA ASP A 294 -21.88 2.05 -28.41
C ASP A 294 -22.28 1.01 -27.35
N ASN A 295 -21.47 -0.03 -27.19
CA ASN A 295 -21.73 -1.13 -26.26
C ASN A 295 -21.08 -0.91 -24.86
N HIS A 296 -20.26 0.11 -24.70
CA HIS A 296 -19.53 0.38 -23.45
C HIS A 296 -19.76 1.81 -22.95
N ILE A 297 -19.95 1.96 -21.66
CA ILE A 297 -20.13 3.27 -21.03
C ILE A 297 -18.80 4.02 -21.03
N THR A 298 -18.81 5.28 -21.47
CA THR A 298 -17.60 6.15 -21.50
C THR A 298 -16.88 6.20 -20.16
N GLY A 299 -17.62 6.19 -19.03
CA GLY A 299 -17.05 6.16 -17.69
C GLY A 299 -16.22 4.93 -17.38
N ASP A 300 -16.57 3.77 -17.92
CA ASP A 300 -15.79 2.54 -17.75
C ASP A 300 -14.46 2.61 -18.50
N ILE A 301 -14.47 3.16 -19.71
CA ILE A 301 -13.26 3.36 -20.51
C ILE A 301 -12.32 4.35 -19.80
N LEU A 302 -12.86 5.48 -19.34
CA LEU A 302 -12.10 6.48 -18.59
C LEU A 302 -11.50 5.89 -17.32
N SER A 303 -12.27 5.08 -16.58
CA SER A 303 -11.78 4.40 -15.38
C SER A 303 -10.61 3.46 -15.65
N ARG A 304 -10.57 2.78 -16.81
CA ARG A 304 -9.44 1.93 -17.22
C ARG A 304 -8.17 2.73 -17.48
N VAL A 305 -8.30 3.91 -18.11
CA VAL A 305 -7.17 4.80 -18.43
C VAL A 305 -6.59 5.46 -17.18
N THR A 306 -7.45 5.81 -16.22
CA THR A 306 -7.07 6.53 -14.99
C THR A 306 -6.89 5.56 -13.82
N ASN A 307 -7.99 5.10 -13.25
CA ASN A 307 -7.99 4.38 -11.97
C ASN A 307 -7.28 3.03 -12.04
N ASP A 308 -7.51 2.23 -13.11
CA ASP A 308 -6.92 0.91 -13.21
C ASP A 308 -5.41 0.98 -13.47
N VAL A 309 -4.96 1.88 -14.34
CA VAL A 309 -3.53 2.10 -14.59
C VAL A 309 -2.83 2.62 -13.33
N ASP A 310 -3.45 3.55 -12.58
CA ASP A 310 -2.91 4.05 -11.32
C ASP A 310 -2.85 2.96 -10.25
N THR A 311 -3.89 2.13 -10.15
CA THR A 311 -3.91 0.98 -9.24
C THR A 311 -2.76 0.01 -9.52
N VAL A 312 -2.52 -0.32 -10.80
CA VAL A 312 -1.40 -1.16 -11.21
C VAL A 312 -0.08 -0.51 -10.86
N ALA A 313 0.09 0.78 -11.17
CA ALA A 313 1.35 1.50 -10.94
C ALA A 313 1.68 1.63 -9.44
N GLN A 314 0.73 2.08 -8.62
CA GLN A 314 0.93 2.30 -7.19
C GLN A 314 1.20 0.99 -6.46
N ASN A 315 0.38 -0.02 -6.72
CA ASN A 315 0.55 -1.33 -6.08
C ASN A 315 1.86 -2.01 -6.51
N MET A 316 2.26 -1.88 -7.78
CA MET A 316 3.52 -2.44 -8.26
C MET A 316 4.72 -1.79 -7.57
N ASN A 317 4.70 -0.47 -7.35
CA ASN A 317 5.75 0.25 -6.65
C ASN A 317 5.94 -0.26 -5.22
N GLN A 318 4.85 -0.42 -4.47
CA GLN A 318 4.91 -0.76 -3.05
C GLN A 318 4.92 -2.27 -2.78
N THR A 319 4.17 -3.05 -3.55
CA THR A 319 3.85 -4.42 -3.17
C THR A 319 4.99 -5.41 -3.43
N LEU A 320 5.70 -5.31 -4.55
CA LEU A 320 6.74 -6.29 -4.90
C LEU A 320 7.92 -6.24 -3.93
N ALA A 321 8.44 -5.05 -3.66
CA ALA A 321 9.56 -4.87 -2.74
C ALA A 321 9.18 -5.22 -1.31
N THR A 322 8.01 -4.73 -0.85
CA THR A 322 7.50 -5.04 0.49
C THR A 322 7.30 -6.54 0.70
N LEU A 323 6.76 -7.25 -0.30
CA LEU A 323 6.56 -8.68 -0.21
C LEU A 323 7.89 -9.45 -0.07
N VAL A 324 8.88 -9.10 -0.90
CA VAL A 324 10.21 -9.75 -0.84
C VAL A 324 10.92 -9.42 0.46
N SER A 325 10.91 -8.17 0.90
CA SER A 325 11.47 -7.75 2.18
C SER A 325 10.79 -8.45 3.35
N ALA A 326 9.45 -8.52 3.36
CA ALA A 326 8.68 -9.17 4.41
C ALA A 326 8.95 -10.68 4.48
N ILE A 327 9.04 -11.37 3.34
CA ILE A 327 9.40 -12.80 3.30
C ILE A 327 10.84 -13.01 3.83
N THR A 328 11.78 -12.15 3.40
CA THR A 328 13.18 -12.21 3.84
C THR A 328 13.28 -11.96 5.36
N LEU A 329 12.59 -10.95 5.89
CA LEU A 329 12.55 -10.68 7.33
C LEU A 329 11.92 -11.82 8.12
N PHE A 330 10.82 -12.37 7.62
CA PHE A 330 10.12 -13.49 8.27
C PHE A 330 10.99 -14.74 8.35
N LEU A 331 11.50 -15.22 7.21
CA LEU A 331 12.33 -16.42 7.17
C LEU A 331 13.68 -16.20 7.86
N GLY A 332 14.29 -15.04 7.65
CA GLY A 332 15.58 -14.70 8.23
C GLY A 332 15.50 -14.51 9.75
N SER A 333 14.42 -13.94 10.29
CA SER A 333 14.22 -13.83 11.74
C SER A 333 14.07 -15.22 12.39
N ILE A 334 13.29 -16.13 11.80
CA ILE A 334 13.18 -17.52 12.26
C ILE A 334 14.56 -18.17 12.30
N PHE A 335 15.32 -18.08 11.21
CA PHE A 335 16.66 -18.66 11.10
C PHE A 335 17.60 -18.13 12.19
N MET A 336 17.62 -16.81 12.41
CA MET A 336 18.46 -16.20 13.44
C MET A 336 18.03 -16.54 14.87
N MET A 337 16.72 -16.69 15.11
CA MET A 337 16.20 -17.14 16.40
C MET A 337 16.70 -18.53 16.73
N PHE A 338 16.63 -19.48 15.79
CA PHE A 338 17.13 -20.86 16.01
C PHE A 338 18.65 -20.93 16.21
N ILE A 339 19.41 -20.11 15.48
CA ILE A 339 20.90 -20.06 15.67
C ILE A 339 21.25 -19.43 17.01
N THR A 340 20.45 -18.45 17.49
CA THR A 340 20.76 -17.77 18.76
C THR A 340 20.42 -18.66 19.96
N ASN A 341 19.19 -19.15 20.06
CA ASN A 341 18.78 -20.12 21.07
C ASN A 341 17.48 -20.81 20.66
N TRP A 342 17.49 -22.14 20.54
CA TRP A 342 16.36 -22.92 20.05
C TRP A 342 15.16 -22.94 21.01
N VAL A 343 15.38 -22.91 22.34
CA VAL A 343 14.31 -22.90 23.35
C VAL A 343 13.54 -21.58 23.27
N MET A 344 14.27 -20.47 23.23
CA MET A 344 13.70 -19.13 23.05
C MET A 344 12.95 -19.00 21.70
N ALA A 345 13.50 -19.59 20.63
CA ALA A 345 12.87 -19.60 19.31
C ALA A 345 11.50 -20.30 19.33
N ILE A 346 11.43 -21.50 19.92
CA ILE A 346 10.17 -22.23 20.07
C ILE A 346 9.17 -21.44 20.93
N THR A 347 9.61 -20.83 22.03
CA THR A 347 8.77 -20.00 22.90
C THR A 347 8.16 -18.82 22.11
N ALA A 348 8.98 -18.11 21.34
CA ALA A 348 8.53 -16.98 20.53
C ALA A 348 7.54 -17.40 19.43
N ILE A 349 7.79 -18.52 18.75
CA ILE A 349 6.92 -19.05 17.69
C ILE A 349 5.59 -19.54 18.27
N LEU A 350 5.60 -20.31 19.36
CA LEU A 350 4.37 -20.87 19.98
C LEU A 350 3.50 -19.74 20.53
N SER A 351 4.08 -18.76 21.22
CA SER A 351 3.33 -17.61 21.74
C SER A 351 2.67 -16.81 20.62
N SER A 352 3.37 -16.59 19.51
CA SER A 352 2.83 -15.90 18.34
C SER A 352 1.77 -16.71 17.62
N LEU A 353 1.97 -18.02 17.47
CA LEU A 353 1.03 -18.94 16.82
C LEU A 353 -0.35 -18.94 17.52
N PHE A 354 -0.36 -18.96 18.85
CA PHE A 354 -1.60 -18.85 19.63
C PHE A 354 -2.37 -17.57 19.27
N GLY A 355 -1.68 -16.44 19.18
CA GLY A 355 -2.29 -15.17 18.78
C GLY A 355 -2.79 -15.17 17.34
N PHE A 356 -2.05 -15.76 16.40
CA PHE A 356 -2.47 -15.87 15.00
C PHE A 356 -3.70 -16.76 14.81
N ILE A 357 -3.81 -17.87 15.52
CA ILE A 357 -5.00 -18.73 15.49
C ILE A 357 -6.22 -17.91 15.92
N PHE A 358 -6.13 -17.16 17.00
CA PHE A 358 -7.23 -16.32 17.47
C PHE A 358 -7.58 -15.22 16.45
N MET A 359 -6.59 -14.55 15.87
CA MET A 359 -6.79 -13.54 14.81
C MET A 359 -7.50 -14.15 13.60
N PHE A 360 -7.11 -15.35 13.16
CA PHE A 360 -7.72 -16.03 12.02
C PHE A 360 -9.20 -16.34 12.25
N LEU A 361 -9.58 -16.73 13.46
CA LEU A 361 -11.00 -16.95 13.84
C LEU A 361 -11.81 -15.65 13.76
N VAL A 362 -11.24 -14.52 14.17
CA VAL A 362 -11.90 -13.19 14.07
C VAL A 362 -12.07 -12.77 12.62
N LEU A 363 -11.01 -12.92 11.79
CA LEU A 363 -11.03 -12.59 10.36
C LEU A 363 -12.07 -13.41 9.60
N GLY A 364 -12.16 -14.71 9.85
CA GLY A 364 -13.14 -15.58 9.19
C GLY A 364 -14.59 -15.09 9.43
N LYS A 365 -14.89 -14.59 10.63
CA LYS A 365 -16.21 -13.99 10.93
C LYS A 365 -16.40 -12.61 10.29
N SER A 366 -15.35 -11.84 10.09
CA SER A 366 -15.45 -10.46 9.58
C SER A 366 -15.81 -10.41 8.09
N GLN A 367 -15.38 -11.39 7.30
CA GLN A 367 -15.59 -11.42 5.84
C GLN A 367 -17.08 -11.29 5.45
N LYS A 368 -17.97 -11.94 6.17
CA LYS A 368 -19.43 -11.84 5.95
C LYS A 368 -19.95 -10.40 6.04
N TYR A 369 -19.46 -9.66 7.02
CA TYR A 369 -19.89 -8.27 7.24
C TYR A 369 -19.26 -7.29 6.26
N PHE A 370 -18.04 -7.57 5.75
CA PHE A 370 -17.44 -6.80 4.68
C PHE A 370 -18.24 -6.91 3.38
N VAL A 371 -18.64 -8.13 3.00
CA VAL A 371 -19.49 -8.35 1.82
C VAL A 371 -20.85 -7.68 2.00
N ALA A 372 -21.50 -7.86 3.16
CA ALA A 372 -22.78 -7.21 3.45
C ALA A 372 -22.67 -5.68 3.36
N ARG A 373 -21.62 -5.07 3.93
CA ARG A 373 -21.36 -3.62 3.83
C ARG A 373 -21.28 -3.17 2.38
N GLN A 374 -20.52 -3.88 1.55
CA GLN A 374 -20.34 -3.49 0.15
C GLN A 374 -21.65 -3.59 -0.65
N THR A 375 -22.42 -4.65 -0.41
CA THR A 375 -23.73 -4.85 -1.05
C THR A 375 -24.72 -3.76 -0.65
N GLU A 376 -24.85 -3.46 0.65
CA GLU A 376 -25.81 -2.45 1.11
C GLU A 376 -25.39 -1.03 0.72
N LEU A 377 -24.08 -0.74 0.65
CA LEU A 377 -23.60 0.53 0.13
C LEU A 377 -23.90 0.67 -1.36
N GLY A 378 -23.79 -0.41 -2.14
CA GLY A 378 -24.19 -0.44 -3.54
C GLY A 378 -25.68 -0.15 -3.72
N ASN A 379 -26.54 -0.76 -2.91
CA ASN A 379 -27.99 -0.53 -2.93
C ASN A 379 -28.34 0.93 -2.58
N LEU A 380 -27.67 1.51 -1.56
CA LEU A 380 -27.88 2.91 -1.17
C LEU A 380 -27.45 3.86 -2.31
N ASN A 381 -26.29 3.64 -2.90
CA ASN A 381 -25.80 4.48 -4.01
C ASN A 381 -26.72 4.39 -5.22
N GLY A 382 -27.20 3.18 -5.57
CA GLY A 382 -28.17 3.00 -6.65
C GLY A 382 -29.46 3.76 -6.40
N HIS A 383 -29.98 3.75 -5.19
CA HIS A 383 -31.16 4.55 -4.82
C HIS A 383 -30.89 6.05 -4.92
N ILE A 384 -29.74 6.53 -4.43
CA ILE A 384 -29.36 7.95 -4.54
C ILE A 384 -29.28 8.37 -6.02
N GLU A 385 -28.64 7.58 -6.88
CA GLU A 385 -28.52 7.83 -8.31
C GLU A 385 -29.90 7.90 -8.99
N GLU A 386 -30.80 6.94 -8.67
CA GLU A 386 -32.16 6.91 -9.18
C GLU A 386 -32.95 8.19 -8.80
N ILE A 387 -32.94 8.53 -7.49
CA ILE A 387 -33.64 9.73 -7.00
C ILE A 387 -33.05 11.01 -7.57
N TYR A 388 -31.72 11.11 -7.67
CA TYR A 388 -31.06 12.30 -8.21
C TYR A 388 -31.34 12.46 -9.71
N SER A 389 -31.28 11.38 -10.49
CA SER A 389 -31.61 11.40 -11.91
C SER A 389 -33.07 11.73 -12.16
N GLY A 390 -33.97 11.25 -11.29
CA GLY A 390 -35.42 11.52 -11.37
C GLY A 390 -35.88 12.67 -10.47
N LEU A 391 -35.00 13.57 -10.00
CA LEU A 391 -35.35 14.58 -8.98
C LEU A 391 -36.55 15.47 -9.34
N ASN A 392 -36.66 15.87 -10.58
CA ASN A 392 -37.78 16.67 -11.06
C ASN A 392 -39.11 15.90 -10.94
N VAL A 393 -39.11 14.63 -11.29
CA VAL A 393 -40.29 13.73 -11.16
C VAL A 393 -40.64 13.57 -9.68
N VAL A 394 -39.68 13.28 -8.82
CA VAL A 394 -39.87 13.11 -7.37
C VAL A 394 -40.51 14.40 -6.78
N LYS A 395 -40.03 15.58 -7.18
CA LYS A 395 -40.56 16.87 -6.72
C LYS A 395 -41.96 17.13 -7.23
N VAL A 396 -42.22 16.98 -8.54
CA VAL A 396 -43.53 17.25 -9.14
C VAL A 396 -44.62 16.35 -8.58
N TYR A 397 -44.32 15.08 -8.36
CA TYR A 397 -45.28 14.11 -7.85
C TYR A 397 -45.26 13.95 -6.32
N ASN A 398 -44.61 14.86 -5.58
CA ASN A 398 -44.51 14.83 -4.11
C ASN A 398 -43.95 13.49 -3.54
N GLY A 399 -43.09 12.81 -4.28
CA GLY A 399 -42.52 11.50 -3.91
C GLY A 399 -41.45 11.56 -2.82
N LYS A 400 -41.11 12.76 -2.31
CA LYS A 400 -40.02 12.97 -1.33
C LYS A 400 -40.14 12.04 -0.11
N ARG A 401 -41.36 11.92 0.49
CA ARG A 401 -41.56 11.13 1.70
C ARG A 401 -41.24 9.65 1.51
N GLU A 402 -41.54 9.11 0.33
CA GLU A 402 -41.25 7.69 0.04
C GLU A 402 -39.76 7.48 -0.31
N ALA A 403 -39.15 8.43 -1.02
CA ALA A 403 -37.73 8.43 -1.26
C ALA A 403 -36.92 8.49 0.04
N ASP A 404 -37.30 9.37 0.98
CA ASP A 404 -36.65 9.50 2.30
C ASP A 404 -36.78 8.19 3.11
N LYS A 405 -37.95 7.57 3.13
CA LYS A 405 -38.15 6.27 3.82
C LYS A 405 -37.27 5.15 3.26
N THR A 406 -37.16 5.10 1.92
CA THR A 406 -36.35 4.08 1.26
C THR A 406 -34.86 4.35 1.51
N PHE A 407 -34.46 5.62 1.49
CA PHE A 407 -33.12 6.05 1.87
C PHE A 407 -32.78 5.62 3.31
N ASP A 408 -33.67 5.92 4.27
CA ASP A 408 -33.45 5.55 5.70
C ASP A 408 -33.33 4.07 5.88
N LEU A 409 -34.13 3.26 5.17
CA LEU A 409 -34.05 1.80 5.21
C LEU A 409 -32.67 1.28 4.75
N TYR A 410 -32.18 1.78 3.60
CA TYR A 410 -30.87 1.39 3.09
C TYR A 410 -29.74 1.92 3.98
N ASN A 411 -29.86 3.16 4.47
CA ASN A 411 -28.89 3.79 5.35
C ASN A 411 -28.76 3.03 6.69
N GLU A 412 -29.88 2.57 7.27
CA GLU A 412 -29.87 1.73 8.46
C GLU A 412 -29.16 0.38 8.22
N LYS A 413 -29.41 -0.26 7.06
CA LYS A 413 -28.70 -1.49 6.68
C LYS A 413 -27.20 -1.26 6.52
N VAL A 414 -26.82 -0.18 5.86
CA VAL A 414 -25.41 0.24 5.72
C VAL A 414 -24.78 0.49 7.08
N TYR A 415 -25.48 1.24 7.97
CA TYR A 415 -25.01 1.50 9.33
C TYR A 415 -24.73 0.20 10.11
N ASN A 416 -25.70 -0.74 10.10
CA ASN A 416 -25.56 -2.01 10.83
C ASN A 416 -24.43 -2.89 10.27
N ALA A 417 -24.30 -2.99 8.96
CA ALA A 417 -23.22 -3.72 8.30
C ALA A 417 -21.87 -3.06 8.54
N ASN A 418 -21.81 -1.72 8.42
CA ASN A 418 -20.59 -0.94 8.62
C ASN A 418 -20.11 -1.02 10.08
N ARG A 419 -21.01 -0.85 11.07
CA ARG A 419 -20.67 -0.96 12.50
C ARG A 419 -20.00 -2.29 12.83
N LYS A 420 -20.57 -3.41 12.34
CA LYS A 420 -20.02 -4.76 12.59
C LYS A 420 -18.70 -4.97 11.84
N SER A 421 -18.63 -4.53 10.60
CA SER A 421 -17.41 -4.61 9.77
C SER A 421 -16.28 -3.79 10.38
N GLN A 422 -16.53 -2.53 10.75
CA GLN A 422 -15.52 -1.63 11.32
C GLN A 422 -15.08 -2.07 12.73
N PHE A 423 -16.00 -2.58 13.56
CA PHE A 423 -15.63 -3.12 14.86
C PHE A 423 -14.63 -4.28 14.71
N LEU A 424 -14.94 -5.27 13.86
CA LEU A 424 -14.04 -6.42 13.66
C LEU A 424 -12.73 -6.02 12.98
N SER A 425 -12.78 -5.10 12.01
CA SER A 425 -11.60 -4.55 11.33
C SER A 425 -10.72 -3.75 12.30
N GLY A 426 -11.35 -2.92 13.15
CA GLY A 426 -10.65 -2.11 14.15
C GLY A 426 -9.95 -2.92 15.23
N LEU A 427 -10.40 -4.16 15.49
CA LEU A 427 -9.72 -5.07 16.40
C LEU A 427 -8.37 -5.59 15.86
N MET A 428 -8.13 -5.52 14.55
CA MET A 428 -6.92 -6.11 13.94
C MET A 428 -5.63 -5.50 14.49
N MET A 429 -5.52 -4.17 14.55
CA MET A 429 -4.32 -3.50 15.05
C MET A 429 -4.06 -3.75 16.54
N PRO A 430 -5.06 -3.59 17.46
CA PRO A 430 -4.89 -3.98 18.85
C PRO A 430 -4.51 -5.45 19.04
N MET A 431 -5.08 -6.34 18.24
CA MET A 431 -4.74 -7.78 18.32
C MET A 431 -3.32 -8.08 17.87
N MET A 432 -2.84 -7.46 16.78
CA MET A 432 -1.45 -7.59 16.36
C MET A 432 -0.49 -7.07 17.44
N SER A 433 -0.83 -5.94 18.07
CA SER A 433 -0.07 -5.42 19.21
C SER A 433 -0.10 -6.37 20.41
N PHE A 434 -1.27 -6.95 20.71
CA PHE A 434 -1.39 -7.96 21.77
C PHE A 434 -0.54 -9.18 21.50
N ILE A 435 -0.55 -9.74 20.28
CA ILE A 435 0.29 -10.88 19.88
C ILE A 435 1.77 -10.57 20.09
N GLY A 436 2.20 -9.39 19.62
CA GLY A 436 3.58 -8.93 19.80
C GLY A 436 3.98 -8.79 21.28
N ASN A 437 3.11 -8.17 22.09
CA ASN A 437 3.35 -8.00 23.53
C ASN A 437 3.28 -9.31 24.29
N PHE A 438 2.37 -10.22 23.94
CA PHE A 438 2.30 -11.54 24.54
C PHE A 438 3.57 -12.35 24.25
N GLY A 439 4.05 -12.32 23.01
CA GLY A 439 5.33 -12.91 22.63
C GLY A 439 6.52 -12.29 23.38
N TYR A 440 6.53 -10.97 23.54
CA TYR A 440 7.52 -10.25 24.36
C TYR A 440 7.53 -10.75 25.80
N VAL A 441 6.37 -10.80 26.47
CA VAL A 441 6.27 -11.26 27.86
C VAL A 441 6.72 -12.73 28.00
N ALA A 442 6.29 -13.60 27.09
CA ALA A 442 6.71 -15.02 27.10
C ALA A 442 8.24 -15.16 26.96
N VAL A 443 8.84 -14.41 26.06
CA VAL A 443 10.30 -14.37 25.84
C VAL A 443 11.03 -13.82 27.07
N CYS A 444 10.50 -12.79 27.72
CA CYS A 444 11.10 -12.26 28.96
C CYS A 444 11.06 -13.26 30.12
N ILE A 445 9.93 -13.96 30.32
CA ILE A 445 9.77 -14.95 31.41
C ILE A 445 10.72 -16.12 31.18
N VAL A 446 10.66 -16.76 30.00
CA VAL A 446 11.51 -17.93 29.69
C VAL A 446 12.99 -17.52 29.61
N GLY A 447 13.27 -16.33 29.05
CA GLY A 447 14.61 -15.79 28.97
C GLY A 447 15.21 -15.51 30.35
N ALA A 448 14.44 -14.93 31.27
CA ALA A 448 14.89 -14.72 32.65
C ALA A 448 15.23 -16.05 33.36
N LEU A 449 14.36 -17.07 33.22
CA LEU A 449 14.61 -18.40 33.77
C LEU A 449 15.89 -19.05 33.22
N LEU A 450 16.12 -18.89 31.90
CA LEU A 450 17.33 -19.42 31.28
C LEU A 450 18.59 -18.64 31.68
N ALA A 451 18.47 -17.31 31.83
CA ALA A 451 19.56 -16.44 32.26
C ALA A 451 19.94 -16.71 33.72
N MET A 452 18.98 -16.88 34.62
CA MET A 452 19.22 -17.26 36.03
C MET A 452 19.96 -18.58 36.18
N ASN A 453 19.75 -19.51 35.23
CA ASN A 453 20.46 -20.77 35.20
C ASN A 453 21.78 -20.77 34.39
N GLY A 454 22.20 -19.57 33.91
CA GLY A 454 23.45 -19.39 33.17
C GLY A 454 23.45 -19.94 31.73
N TYR A 455 22.27 -20.35 31.18
CA TYR A 455 22.20 -20.91 29.81
C TYR A 455 22.25 -19.84 28.72
N ILE A 456 21.87 -18.60 29.02
CA ILE A 456 21.90 -17.47 28.09
C ILE A 456 22.33 -16.19 28.83
N THR A 457 22.81 -15.20 28.06
CA THR A 457 23.11 -13.86 28.57
C THR A 457 21.89 -12.95 28.53
N PHE A 458 21.94 -11.84 29.27
CA PHE A 458 20.86 -10.84 29.27
C PHE A 458 20.65 -10.22 27.90
N GLY A 459 21.71 -9.99 27.12
CA GLY A 459 21.64 -9.47 25.76
C GLY A 459 20.88 -10.39 24.79
N VAL A 460 20.90 -11.72 25.00
CA VAL A 460 20.10 -12.65 24.21
C VAL A 460 18.61 -12.38 24.37
N ILE A 461 18.15 -12.03 25.60
CA ILE A 461 16.74 -11.64 25.82
C ILE A 461 16.38 -10.41 24.99
N VAL A 462 17.25 -9.39 25.01
CA VAL A 462 17.06 -8.14 24.24
C VAL A 462 17.03 -8.40 22.73
N ALA A 463 17.89 -9.29 22.22
CA ALA A 463 17.86 -9.73 20.83
C ALA A 463 16.53 -10.40 20.47
N PHE A 464 16.02 -11.31 21.31
CA PHE A 464 14.78 -12.02 21.09
C PHE A 464 13.55 -11.10 21.12
N ILE A 465 13.54 -10.07 21.95
CA ILE A 465 12.52 -9.01 21.92
C ILE A 465 12.45 -8.37 20.53
N SER A 466 13.61 -8.09 19.94
CA SER A 466 13.70 -7.53 18.58
C SER A 466 13.29 -8.56 17.52
N TYR A 467 13.71 -9.82 17.64
CA TYR A 467 13.34 -10.87 16.71
C TYR A 467 11.84 -11.18 16.71
N VAL A 468 11.16 -11.16 17.85
CA VAL A 468 9.69 -11.32 17.90
C VAL A 468 8.99 -10.26 17.05
N ARG A 469 9.47 -9.02 17.08
CA ARG A 469 8.93 -7.95 16.22
C ARG A 469 9.23 -8.19 14.73
N LEU A 470 10.47 -8.58 14.41
CA LEU A 470 10.89 -8.89 13.03
C LEU A 470 10.22 -10.15 12.47
N PHE A 471 9.66 -11.01 13.32
CA PHE A 471 8.87 -12.18 12.95
C PHE A 471 7.38 -11.84 12.76
N THR A 472 6.76 -11.07 13.67
CA THR A 472 5.31 -10.82 13.66
C THR A 472 4.89 -9.73 12.68
N SER A 473 5.65 -8.63 12.57
CA SER A 473 5.32 -7.50 11.69
C SER A 473 5.25 -7.89 10.19
N PRO A 474 6.19 -8.67 9.62
CA PRO A 474 6.15 -9.07 8.22
C PRO A 474 4.92 -9.87 7.82
N LEU A 475 4.31 -10.63 8.72
CA LEU A 475 3.10 -11.40 8.40
C LEU A 475 1.92 -10.49 8.03
N ALA A 476 1.76 -9.37 8.73
CA ALA A 476 0.77 -8.36 8.37
C ALA A 476 1.08 -7.71 7.01
N GLN A 477 2.35 -7.43 6.73
CA GLN A 477 2.80 -6.88 5.45
C GLN A 477 2.56 -7.86 4.29
N ILE A 478 2.82 -9.16 4.47
CA ILE A 478 2.53 -10.19 3.47
C ILE A 478 1.04 -10.26 3.18
N ALA A 479 0.18 -10.24 4.21
CA ALA A 479 -1.27 -10.25 4.03
C ALA A 479 -1.76 -9.01 3.26
N GLN A 480 -1.26 -7.83 3.59
CA GLN A 480 -1.57 -6.58 2.87
C GLN A 480 -1.07 -6.63 1.42
N ALA A 481 0.14 -7.10 1.19
CA ALA A 481 0.73 -7.25 -0.14
C ALA A 481 -0.08 -8.21 -1.01
N MET A 482 -0.56 -9.33 -0.46
CA MET A 482 -1.43 -10.28 -1.18
C MET A 482 -2.77 -9.65 -1.59
N SER A 483 -3.37 -8.82 -0.72
CA SER A 483 -4.58 -8.05 -1.07
C SER A 483 -4.32 -7.05 -2.19
N SER A 484 -3.20 -6.31 -2.12
CA SER A 484 -2.80 -5.36 -3.17
C SER A 484 -2.51 -6.07 -4.50
N LEU A 485 -1.89 -7.26 -4.48
CA LEU A 485 -1.68 -8.07 -5.68
C LEU A 485 -3.00 -8.54 -6.32
N GLN A 486 -4.01 -8.88 -5.52
CA GLN A 486 -5.33 -9.23 -6.05
C GLN A 486 -5.98 -8.04 -6.76
N SER A 487 -5.92 -6.85 -6.17
CA SER A 487 -6.42 -5.61 -6.78
C SER A 487 -5.65 -5.27 -8.07
N THR A 488 -4.32 -5.41 -8.05
CA THR A 488 -3.46 -5.22 -9.22
C THR A 488 -3.81 -6.19 -10.35
N ALA A 489 -4.04 -7.46 -10.03
CA ALA A 489 -4.41 -8.46 -11.01
C ALA A 489 -5.76 -8.12 -11.68
N ALA A 490 -6.77 -7.72 -10.89
CA ALA A 490 -8.07 -7.33 -11.42
C ALA A 490 -8.00 -6.07 -12.31
N ALA A 491 -7.25 -5.05 -11.88
CA ALA A 491 -7.03 -3.85 -12.69
C ALA A 491 -6.25 -4.17 -13.98
N SER A 492 -5.20 -4.99 -13.88
CA SER A 492 -4.41 -5.44 -15.03
C SER A 492 -5.26 -6.23 -16.03
N GLU A 493 -6.12 -7.13 -15.56
CA GLU A 493 -7.03 -7.91 -16.41
C GLU A 493 -7.93 -6.99 -17.24
N ARG A 494 -8.58 -6.00 -16.62
CA ARG A 494 -9.43 -5.03 -17.32
C ARG A 494 -8.67 -4.18 -18.34
N VAL A 495 -7.46 -3.70 -17.96
CA VAL A 495 -6.61 -2.94 -18.89
C VAL A 495 -6.19 -3.78 -20.07
N PHE A 496 -5.82 -5.05 -19.84
CA PHE A 496 -5.37 -5.92 -20.92
C PHE A 496 -6.53 -6.46 -21.77
N GLU A 497 -7.70 -6.71 -21.19
CA GLU A 497 -8.92 -7.00 -21.97
C GLU A 497 -9.18 -5.86 -22.97
N PHE A 498 -9.12 -4.60 -22.49
CA PHE A 498 -9.28 -3.44 -23.38
C PHE A 498 -8.22 -3.35 -24.48
N LEU A 499 -6.95 -3.61 -24.14
CA LEU A 499 -5.86 -3.57 -25.14
C LEU A 499 -5.94 -4.70 -26.17
N ASP A 500 -6.61 -5.81 -25.83
CA ASP A 500 -6.81 -6.97 -26.73
C ASP A 500 -8.05 -6.86 -27.59
N GLU A 501 -8.90 -5.86 -27.34
CA GLU A 501 -10.11 -5.68 -28.17
C GLU A 501 -9.76 -5.57 -29.66
N LYS A 502 -10.68 -6.06 -30.47
CA LYS A 502 -10.49 -6.11 -31.91
C LYS A 502 -10.44 -4.69 -32.51
N GLU A 503 -9.35 -4.39 -33.18
CA GLU A 503 -9.16 -3.11 -33.88
C GLU A 503 -9.91 -3.07 -35.20
N MET A 504 -10.14 -1.86 -35.70
CA MET A 504 -10.59 -1.66 -37.07
C MET A 504 -9.62 -2.34 -38.06
N LYS A 505 -10.13 -2.74 -39.22
CA LYS A 505 -9.26 -3.31 -40.27
C LYS A 505 -8.15 -2.34 -40.63
N SER A 506 -6.92 -2.84 -40.71
CA SER A 506 -5.77 -2.04 -41.15
C SER A 506 -5.97 -1.62 -42.62
N GLU A 507 -5.74 -0.32 -42.87
CA GLU A 507 -5.86 0.28 -44.19
C GLU A 507 -4.48 0.57 -44.83
N GLU A 508 -3.37 0.09 -44.22
CA GLU A 508 -2.00 0.29 -44.75
C GLU A 508 -1.77 -0.19 -46.17
N ASN A 509 -2.57 -1.17 -46.62
CA ASN A 509 -2.48 -1.73 -47.98
C ASN A 509 -3.28 -0.93 -49.00
N ILE A 510 -4.15 -0.01 -48.58
CA ILE A 510 -4.97 0.81 -49.48
C ILE A 510 -4.10 1.96 -50.00
N LYS A 511 -3.85 1.96 -51.30
CA LYS A 511 -3.02 2.98 -51.96
C LYS A 511 -3.81 3.99 -52.75
N THR A 512 -5.10 3.71 -52.98
CA THR A 512 -5.98 4.61 -53.73
C THR A 512 -6.31 5.82 -52.85
N THR A 513 -6.14 6.99 -53.39
CA THR A 513 -6.53 8.26 -52.78
C THR A 513 -7.32 9.07 -53.78
N LEU A 514 -8.39 9.71 -53.30
CA LEU A 514 -9.23 10.60 -54.11
C LEU A 514 -9.00 12.05 -53.57
N PRO A 515 -8.17 12.87 -54.26
CA PRO A 515 -7.94 14.26 -53.84
C PRO A 515 -9.20 15.09 -54.02
N ARG A 516 -9.44 16.06 -53.11
CA ARG A 516 -10.64 16.94 -53.10
C ARG A 516 -10.86 17.64 -54.45
N GLU A 517 -9.79 18.09 -55.10
CA GLU A 517 -9.84 18.86 -56.33
C GLU A 517 -10.32 17.98 -57.52
N LYS A 518 -10.28 16.67 -57.42
CA LYS A 518 -10.69 15.73 -58.48
C LYS A 518 -12.10 15.19 -58.28
N VAL A 519 -12.70 15.46 -57.14
CA VAL A 519 -14.03 14.98 -56.80
C VAL A 519 -15.09 15.72 -57.63
N LYS A 520 -15.92 14.95 -58.34
CA LYS A 520 -17.07 15.48 -59.04
C LYS A 520 -18.31 15.66 -58.18
N GLY A 521 -18.45 14.77 -57.17
CA GLY A 521 -19.51 14.83 -56.20
C GLY A 521 -20.62 13.78 -56.37
N GLU A 522 -20.37 12.69 -57.12
CA GLU A 522 -21.32 11.58 -57.25
C GLU A 522 -21.16 10.55 -56.12
N ILE A 523 -22.28 10.08 -55.54
CA ILE A 523 -22.29 8.97 -54.58
C ILE A 523 -23.35 7.97 -55.03
N GLU A 524 -22.96 6.69 -55.08
CA GLU A 524 -23.87 5.59 -55.47
C GLU A 524 -23.86 4.48 -54.39
N PHE A 525 -25.04 4.09 -53.97
CA PHE A 525 -25.29 2.95 -53.09
C PHE A 525 -25.85 1.82 -53.92
N LYS A 526 -25.26 0.61 -53.84
CA LYS A 526 -25.68 -0.59 -54.57
C LYS A 526 -25.97 -1.74 -53.64
N ASN A 527 -27.24 -2.04 -53.44
CA ASN A 527 -27.72 -3.17 -52.65
C ASN A 527 -27.02 -3.27 -51.25
N VAL A 528 -26.87 -2.15 -50.59
CA VAL A 528 -26.13 -2.09 -49.29
C VAL A 528 -26.93 -2.83 -48.22
N GLU A 529 -26.24 -3.69 -47.51
CA GLU A 529 -26.75 -4.43 -46.34
C GLU A 529 -25.86 -4.18 -45.12
N PHE A 530 -26.51 -3.99 -43.98
CA PHE A 530 -25.81 -3.79 -42.70
C PHE A 530 -26.63 -4.26 -41.50
N THR A 531 -25.96 -4.97 -40.60
CA THR A 531 -26.51 -5.45 -39.33
C THR A 531 -25.58 -5.03 -38.18
N TYR A 532 -26.10 -4.37 -37.15
CA TYR A 532 -25.33 -4.11 -35.92
C TYR A 532 -25.04 -5.41 -35.18
N ASP A 533 -23.88 -5.53 -34.60
CA ASP A 533 -23.50 -6.68 -33.79
C ASP A 533 -24.53 -6.93 -32.66
N GLY A 534 -24.98 -8.18 -32.54
CA GLY A 534 -26.00 -8.59 -31.56
C GLY A 534 -27.45 -8.48 -32.05
N ASN A 535 -27.69 -7.91 -33.23
CA ASN A 535 -29.02 -7.92 -33.85
C ASN A 535 -29.21 -9.14 -34.74
N GLU A 536 -30.39 -9.77 -34.70
CA GLU A 536 -30.75 -10.89 -35.57
C GLU A 536 -31.23 -10.45 -36.96
N LYS A 537 -31.66 -9.20 -37.10
CA LYS A 537 -32.23 -8.66 -38.34
C LYS A 537 -31.36 -7.55 -38.89
N PRO A 538 -31.20 -7.44 -40.20
CA PRO A 538 -30.49 -6.32 -40.82
C PRO A 538 -31.17 -4.99 -40.47
N THR A 539 -30.31 -3.99 -40.14
CA THR A 539 -30.76 -2.61 -39.91
C THR A 539 -30.94 -1.85 -41.23
N ILE A 540 -30.10 -2.15 -42.20
CA ILE A 540 -30.19 -1.70 -43.58
C ILE A 540 -30.18 -2.93 -44.49
N TYR A 541 -31.07 -3.00 -45.45
CA TYR A 541 -31.09 -4.08 -46.42
C TYR A 541 -31.56 -3.59 -47.81
N ASN A 542 -30.93 -4.11 -48.87
CA ASN A 542 -31.22 -3.78 -50.26
C ASN A 542 -31.32 -2.28 -50.54
N PHE A 543 -30.44 -1.50 -49.87
CA PHE A 543 -30.45 -0.06 -49.98
C PHE A 543 -29.70 0.37 -51.24
N SER A 544 -30.42 0.96 -52.21
CA SER A 544 -29.85 1.43 -53.47
C SER A 544 -30.34 2.84 -53.79
N ALA A 545 -29.40 3.75 -53.97
CA ALA A 545 -29.68 5.15 -54.30
C ALA A 545 -28.47 5.77 -55.02
N LYS A 546 -28.73 6.81 -55.81
CA LYS A 546 -27.69 7.57 -56.50
C LYS A 546 -27.89 9.07 -56.25
N ALA A 547 -26.84 9.75 -55.83
CA ALA A 547 -26.78 11.19 -55.64
C ALA A 547 -25.90 11.78 -56.75
N LEU A 548 -26.39 12.78 -57.42
CA LEU A 548 -25.64 13.51 -58.47
C LEU A 548 -24.85 14.67 -57.88
N PRO A 549 -23.81 15.16 -58.55
CA PRO A 549 -23.04 16.31 -58.12
C PRO A 549 -23.86 17.54 -57.78
N GLY A 550 -23.70 18.06 -56.58
CA GLY A 550 -24.37 19.29 -56.12
C GLY A 550 -25.83 19.12 -55.68
N GLU A 551 -26.41 17.89 -55.75
CA GLU A 551 -27.75 17.62 -55.26
C GLU A 551 -27.91 17.68 -53.76
N LYS A 552 -29.08 18.15 -53.31
CA LYS A 552 -29.55 18.07 -51.92
C LYS A 552 -30.43 16.87 -51.73
N ILE A 553 -29.96 15.87 -51.01
CA ILE A 553 -30.64 14.63 -50.75
C ILE A 553 -31.25 14.66 -49.34
N ALA A 554 -32.58 14.67 -49.24
CA ALA A 554 -33.27 14.53 -47.97
C ALA A 554 -33.57 13.07 -47.64
N ILE A 555 -33.18 12.62 -46.46
CA ILE A 555 -33.46 11.30 -45.92
C ILE A 555 -34.60 11.44 -44.91
N VAL A 556 -35.77 10.87 -45.22
CA VAL A 556 -36.98 10.97 -44.39
C VAL A 556 -37.49 9.57 -44.00
N GLY A 557 -38.12 9.48 -42.84
CA GLY A 557 -38.71 8.25 -42.34
C GLY A 557 -38.92 8.28 -40.83
N PRO A 558 -39.66 7.34 -40.27
CA PRO A 558 -39.93 7.28 -38.85
C PRO A 558 -38.63 7.02 -38.03
N THR A 559 -38.71 7.25 -36.74
CA THR A 559 -37.60 6.87 -35.82
C THR A 559 -37.29 5.38 -35.91
N GLY A 560 -36.04 5.00 -36.01
CA GLY A 560 -35.62 3.59 -36.21
C GLY A 560 -35.63 3.12 -37.65
N ALA A 561 -35.93 3.98 -38.68
CA ALA A 561 -35.91 3.60 -40.09
C ALA A 561 -34.50 3.34 -40.66
N GLY A 562 -33.41 3.66 -39.91
CA GLY A 562 -32.04 3.46 -40.37
C GLY A 562 -31.33 4.71 -40.91
N LYS A 563 -31.95 5.92 -40.80
CA LYS A 563 -31.39 7.17 -41.34
C LYS A 563 -29.96 7.48 -40.88
N THR A 564 -29.74 7.51 -39.59
CA THR A 564 -28.40 7.76 -38.98
C THR A 564 -27.43 6.62 -39.32
N THR A 565 -27.92 5.39 -39.38
CA THR A 565 -27.09 4.21 -39.76
C THR A 565 -26.53 4.39 -41.17
N MET A 566 -27.35 4.84 -42.13
CA MET A 566 -26.91 5.09 -43.51
C MET A 566 -25.78 6.13 -43.56
N VAL A 567 -25.90 7.22 -42.82
CA VAL A 567 -24.83 8.25 -42.70
C VAL A 567 -23.56 7.66 -42.09
N ASN A 568 -23.68 6.86 -41.04
CA ASN A 568 -22.53 6.21 -40.41
C ASN A 568 -21.82 5.23 -41.38
N LEU A 569 -22.56 4.56 -42.25
CA LEU A 569 -21.98 3.69 -43.30
C LEU A 569 -21.25 4.53 -44.36
N LEU A 570 -21.82 5.66 -44.78
CA LEU A 570 -21.21 6.56 -45.74
C LEU A 570 -19.88 7.12 -45.23
N MET A 571 -19.82 7.46 -43.92
CA MET A 571 -18.61 7.90 -43.25
C MET A 571 -17.62 6.76 -42.91
N LYS A 572 -17.95 5.52 -43.28
CA LYS A 572 -17.14 4.32 -42.97
C LYS A 572 -16.85 4.15 -41.45
N PHE A 573 -17.77 4.67 -40.59
CA PHE A 573 -17.71 4.39 -39.15
C PHE A 573 -18.01 2.93 -38.82
N TYR A 574 -18.80 2.27 -39.72
CA TYR A 574 -19.09 0.85 -39.74
C TYR A 574 -18.78 0.29 -41.11
N GLU A 575 -18.36 -0.96 -41.15
CA GLU A 575 -18.17 -1.70 -42.40
C GLU A 575 -19.50 -2.29 -42.86
N ILE A 576 -19.84 -2.19 -44.16
CA ILE A 576 -21.02 -2.84 -44.74
C ILE A 576 -20.86 -4.35 -44.75
N ASN A 577 -21.97 -5.07 -44.60
CA ASN A 577 -21.95 -6.53 -44.64
C ASN A 577 -22.02 -7.06 -46.11
N ASP A 578 -22.80 -6.42 -46.95
CA ASP A 578 -22.90 -6.75 -48.39
C ASP A 578 -23.27 -5.50 -49.20
N GLY A 579 -23.10 -5.56 -50.51
CA GLY A 579 -23.29 -4.44 -51.41
C GLY A 579 -22.05 -3.55 -51.54
N ASP A 580 -22.22 -2.34 -52.09
CA ASP A 580 -21.13 -1.36 -52.23
C ASP A 580 -21.63 0.07 -52.10
N ILE A 581 -20.75 0.95 -51.62
CA ILE A 581 -20.91 2.40 -51.65
C ILE A 581 -19.75 2.93 -52.47
N SER A 582 -19.99 3.74 -53.49
CA SER A 582 -18.93 4.31 -54.32
C SER A 582 -19.01 5.84 -54.37
N ILE A 583 -17.83 6.47 -54.36
CA ILE A 583 -17.62 7.93 -54.49
C ILE A 583 -16.95 8.14 -55.86
N ASP A 584 -17.62 8.85 -56.76
CA ASP A 584 -17.18 9.06 -58.15
C ASP A 584 -16.75 7.74 -58.84
N GLY A 585 -17.47 6.63 -58.57
CA GLY A 585 -17.20 5.30 -59.11
C GLY A 585 -16.07 4.52 -58.41
N ILE A 586 -15.45 5.05 -57.38
CA ILE A 586 -14.46 4.37 -56.54
C ILE A 586 -15.15 3.80 -55.31
N SER A 587 -15.04 2.51 -55.06
CA SER A 587 -15.61 1.85 -53.88
C SER A 587 -14.97 2.42 -52.57
N ILE A 588 -15.79 2.61 -51.53
CA ILE A 588 -15.31 3.00 -50.19
C ILE A 588 -14.37 1.96 -49.59
N HIS A 589 -14.40 0.72 -50.06
CA HIS A 589 -13.46 -0.32 -49.66
C HIS A 589 -12.03 -0.05 -50.14
N ASP A 590 -11.88 0.68 -51.27
CA ASP A 590 -10.60 1.03 -51.90
C ASP A 590 -10.07 2.40 -51.38
N LEU A 591 -10.83 3.07 -50.52
CA LEU A 591 -10.44 4.36 -49.92
C LEU A 591 -10.17 4.18 -48.41
N THR A 592 -9.20 4.91 -47.90
CA THR A 592 -8.96 4.95 -46.45
C THR A 592 -10.04 5.81 -45.74
N ARG A 593 -10.32 5.52 -44.47
CA ARG A 593 -11.22 6.35 -43.63
C ARG A 593 -10.76 7.81 -43.62
N GLU A 594 -9.44 8.03 -43.47
CA GLU A 594 -8.86 9.37 -43.48
C GLU A 594 -9.21 10.10 -44.80
N ASN A 595 -9.07 9.44 -45.94
CA ASN A 595 -9.40 10.06 -47.24
C ASN A 595 -10.92 10.34 -47.35
N ILE A 596 -11.79 9.39 -46.92
CA ILE A 596 -13.24 9.63 -46.91
C ILE A 596 -13.57 10.81 -46.01
N HIS A 597 -13.07 10.85 -44.77
CA HIS A 597 -13.32 11.95 -43.84
C HIS A 597 -12.81 13.29 -44.35
N ASP A 598 -11.74 13.33 -45.14
CA ASP A 598 -11.27 14.53 -45.80
C ASP A 598 -12.22 15.08 -46.87
N LEU A 599 -13.07 14.22 -47.45
CA LEU A 599 -14.03 14.61 -48.47
C LEU A 599 -15.35 15.11 -47.90
N PHE A 600 -15.65 14.87 -46.61
CA PHE A 600 -16.92 15.19 -46.00
C PHE A 600 -16.79 16.24 -44.89
N THR A 601 -17.77 17.14 -44.85
CA THR A 601 -18.08 17.94 -43.66
C THR A 601 -19.35 17.38 -43.03
N MET A 602 -19.33 17.20 -41.70
CA MET A 602 -20.48 16.68 -40.96
C MET A 602 -20.90 17.64 -39.84
N VAL A 603 -22.21 18.00 -39.82
CA VAL A 603 -22.85 18.75 -38.74
C VAL A 603 -23.81 17.78 -38.03
N LEU A 604 -23.44 17.40 -36.80
CA LEU A 604 -24.19 16.46 -35.99
C LEU A 604 -25.36 17.09 -35.25
N GLN A 605 -26.35 16.27 -34.90
CA GLN A 605 -27.47 16.67 -34.03
C GLN A 605 -26.95 17.10 -32.64
N ASP A 606 -26.09 16.32 -32.04
CA ASP A 606 -25.42 16.67 -30.78
C ASP A 606 -24.17 17.49 -31.06
N THR A 607 -24.29 18.79 -30.87
CA THR A 607 -23.23 19.77 -31.11
C THR A 607 -22.20 19.72 -29.98
N TRP A 608 -20.96 19.34 -30.31
CA TRP A 608 -19.86 19.27 -29.36
C TRP A 608 -18.89 20.45 -29.52
N LEU A 609 -18.60 21.13 -28.40
CA LEU A 609 -17.57 22.15 -28.31
C LEU A 609 -16.47 21.68 -27.34
N PHE A 610 -15.24 21.92 -27.73
CA PHE A 610 -14.08 21.62 -26.88
C PHE A 610 -13.83 22.73 -25.87
N ASN A 611 -13.23 22.41 -24.74
CA ASN A 611 -12.73 23.42 -23.80
C ASN A 611 -11.58 24.19 -24.46
N GLY A 612 -11.87 25.40 -24.91
CA GLY A 612 -10.96 26.25 -25.67
C GLY A 612 -11.66 27.54 -26.08
N THR A 613 -10.95 28.41 -26.82
CA THR A 613 -11.51 29.68 -27.30
C THR A 613 -12.58 29.44 -28.37
N VAL A 614 -13.42 30.43 -28.60
CA VAL A 614 -14.39 30.45 -29.74
C VAL A 614 -13.64 30.18 -31.05
N LYS A 615 -12.53 30.88 -31.27
CA LYS A 615 -11.68 30.70 -32.44
C LYS A 615 -11.15 29.30 -32.60
N GLU A 616 -10.58 28.70 -31.52
CA GLU A 616 -10.10 27.32 -31.51
C GLU A 616 -11.20 26.32 -31.82
N ASN A 617 -12.39 26.51 -31.32
CA ASN A 617 -13.55 25.67 -31.61
C ASN A 617 -14.00 25.74 -33.06
N ILE A 618 -13.91 26.93 -33.71
CA ILE A 618 -14.28 27.10 -35.12
C ILE A 618 -13.20 26.55 -36.05
N ILE A 619 -11.92 26.83 -35.80
CA ILE A 619 -10.80 26.34 -36.60
C ILE A 619 -10.62 24.82 -36.40
N TYR A 620 -10.74 24.34 -35.17
CA TYR A 620 -10.55 22.96 -34.75
C TYR A 620 -9.17 22.41 -35.19
N ASN A 621 -9.10 21.45 -36.09
CA ASN A 621 -7.83 20.80 -36.50
C ASN A 621 -7.26 21.34 -37.83
N ARG A 622 -7.74 22.50 -38.33
CA ARG A 622 -7.34 23.03 -39.63
C ARG A 622 -6.11 23.91 -39.52
N LYS A 623 -5.27 23.83 -40.54
CA LYS A 623 -4.03 24.62 -40.64
C LYS A 623 -4.24 25.78 -41.62
N ASN A 624 -3.52 26.89 -41.40
CA ASN A 624 -3.48 28.05 -42.28
C ASN A 624 -4.83 28.81 -42.44
N ILE A 625 -5.67 28.84 -41.43
CA ILE A 625 -6.88 29.63 -41.40
C ILE A 625 -6.52 31.00 -40.81
N SER A 626 -6.90 32.07 -41.54
CA SER A 626 -6.70 33.46 -41.07
C SER A 626 -7.81 33.91 -40.13
N ASP A 627 -7.55 34.97 -39.36
CA ASP A 627 -8.55 35.56 -38.47
C ASP A 627 -9.72 36.20 -39.29
N GLU A 628 -9.39 36.74 -40.47
CA GLU A 628 -10.35 37.27 -41.42
C GLU A 628 -11.30 36.18 -41.94
N ASP A 629 -10.82 34.96 -42.18
CA ASP A 629 -11.65 33.85 -42.60
C ASP A 629 -12.65 33.45 -41.49
N VAL A 630 -12.18 33.37 -40.25
CA VAL A 630 -13.02 33.08 -39.09
C VAL A 630 -14.10 34.18 -38.93
N GLU A 631 -13.70 35.43 -38.97
CA GLU A 631 -14.67 36.54 -38.89
C GLU A 631 -15.68 36.52 -40.05
N ARG A 632 -15.21 36.27 -41.27
CA ARG A 632 -16.07 36.20 -42.46
C ARG A 632 -17.14 35.12 -42.29
N VAL A 633 -16.75 33.94 -41.87
CA VAL A 633 -17.68 32.82 -41.66
C VAL A 633 -18.65 33.14 -40.51
N CYS A 634 -18.19 33.71 -39.41
CA CYS A 634 -19.06 34.09 -38.29
C CYS A 634 -20.05 35.18 -38.66
N LYS A 635 -19.71 36.08 -39.56
CA LYS A 635 -20.66 37.06 -40.12
C LYS A 635 -21.72 36.40 -40.99
N VAL A 636 -21.34 35.43 -41.81
CA VAL A 636 -22.25 34.69 -42.68
C VAL A 636 -23.29 33.91 -41.85
N VAL A 637 -22.87 33.24 -40.78
CA VAL A 637 -23.80 32.49 -39.89
C VAL A 637 -24.52 33.37 -38.87
N GLY A 638 -24.21 34.67 -38.81
CA GLY A 638 -24.85 35.62 -37.88
C GLY A 638 -24.34 35.55 -36.44
N LEU A 639 -23.19 34.99 -36.20
CA LEU A 639 -22.59 34.89 -34.86
C LEU A 639 -21.67 36.05 -34.46
N ASP A 640 -21.17 36.85 -35.42
CA ASP A 640 -20.16 37.89 -35.17
C ASP A 640 -20.59 38.87 -34.07
N HIS A 641 -21.87 39.33 -34.11
CA HIS A 641 -22.39 40.22 -33.09
C HIS A 641 -22.36 39.56 -31.69
N PHE A 642 -22.81 38.32 -31.56
CA PHE A 642 -22.79 37.59 -30.30
C PHE A 642 -21.36 37.43 -29.78
N ILE A 643 -20.45 37.00 -30.64
CA ILE A 643 -19.04 36.76 -30.23
C ILE A 643 -18.41 38.06 -29.72
N ARG A 644 -18.69 39.22 -30.36
CA ARG A 644 -18.18 40.53 -29.92
C ARG A 644 -18.79 41.01 -28.61
N THR A 645 -19.89 40.43 -28.12
CA THR A 645 -20.45 40.71 -26.79
C THR A 645 -19.77 39.93 -25.69
N LEU A 646 -18.99 38.91 -26.03
CA LEU A 646 -18.22 38.15 -25.06
C LEU A 646 -17.03 38.98 -24.55
N PRO A 647 -16.59 38.78 -23.29
CA PRO A 647 -15.55 39.59 -22.65
C PRO A 647 -14.25 39.74 -23.47
N ASN A 648 -13.82 38.64 -24.14
CA ASN A 648 -12.61 38.61 -24.97
C ASN A 648 -12.92 38.33 -26.45
N GLY A 649 -14.16 38.53 -26.91
CA GLY A 649 -14.56 38.30 -28.29
C GLY A 649 -14.23 36.87 -28.76
N TYR A 650 -13.48 36.72 -29.84
CA TYR A 650 -13.09 35.44 -30.43
C TYR A 650 -12.12 34.62 -29.55
N ASP A 651 -11.40 35.26 -28.64
CA ASP A 651 -10.51 34.63 -27.67
C ASP A 651 -11.22 34.27 -26.34
N SER A 652 -12.53 34.45 -26.25
CA SER A 652 -13.31 34.00 -25.10
C SER A 652 -13.30 32.51 -25.01
N VAL A 653 -12.95 31.98 -23.83
CA VAL A 653 -12.92 30.54 -23.56
C VAL A 653 -14.34 30.06 -23.34
N LEU A 654 -14.75 29.07 -24.10
CA LEU A 654 -15.97 28.32 -23.90
C LEU A 654 -15.69 27.18 -22.92
N SER A 655 -16.07 27.39 -21.66
CA SER A 655 -16.00 26.34 -20.62
C SER A 655 -17.43 25.86 -20.36
N ASP A 656 -17.66 24.59 -20.50
CA ASP A 656 -18.92 23.90 -20.32
C ASP A 656 -20.09 24.29 -21.27
N ASN A 657 -21.00 23.35 -21.46
CA ASN A 657 -22.17 23.46 -22.30
C ASN A 657 -23.12 24.61 -21.90
N ASP A 658 -22.93 25.24 -20.75
CA ASP A 658 -23.80 26.26 -20.19
C ASP A 658 -23.48 27.72 -20.61
N SER A 659 -22.31 27.95 -21.24
CA SER A 659 -21.87 29.30 -21.63
C SER A 659 -22.50 29.83 -22.92
N VAL A 660 -23.10 28.98 -23.74
CA VAL A 660 -23.75 29.29 -25.02
C VAL A 660 -25.08 28.56 -25.21
N SER A 661 -26.06 29.19 -25.83
CA SER A 661 -27.35 28.53 -26.11
C SER A 661 -27.21 27.38 -27.11
N ALA A 662 -28.17 26.44 -27.13
CA ALA A 662 -28.19 25.33 -28.06
C ALA A 662 -28.09 25.80 -29.53
N GLY A 663 -28.81 26.86 -29.91
CA GLY A 663 -28.73 27.42 -31.25
C GLY A 663 -27.39 28.09 -31.56
N GLN A 664 -26.77 28.77 -30.58
CA GLN A 664 -25.43 29.33 -30.76
C GLN A 664 -24.38 28.22 -30.91
N ARG A 665 -24.47 27.11 -30.14
CA ARG A 665 -23.60 25.95 -30.35
C ARG A 665 -23.75 25.38 -31.76
N GLN A 666 -24.97 25.27 -32.26
CA GLN A 666 -25.23 24.78 -33.62
C GLN A 666 -24.63 25.70 -34.66
N LEU A 667 -24.81 27.03 -34.54
CA LEU A 667 -24.20 28.01 -35.43
C LEU A 667 -22.66 27.95 -35.38
N LEU A 668 -22.02 27.70 -34.22
CA LEU A 668 -20.58 27.50 -34.13
C LEU A 668 -20.12 26.24 -34.87
N THR A 669 -20.86 25.14 -34.79
CA THR A 669 -20.54 23.93 -35.56
C THR A 669 -20.78 24.09 -37.06
N ILE A 670 -21.78 24.85 -37.47
CA ILE A 670 -21.98 25.25 -38.86
C ILE A 670 -20.83 26.15 -39.35
N ALA A 671 -20.38 27.11 -38.55
CA ALA A 671 -19.25 27.97 -38.86
C ALA A 671 -17.95 27.12 -39.03
N ARG A 672 -17.75 26.12 -38.18
CA ARG A 672 -16.68 25.12 -38.33
C ARG A 672 -16.75 24.41 -39.69
N GLY A 673 -17.94 23.98 -40.10
CA GLY A 673 -18.21 23.35 -41.39
C GLY A 673 -18.00 24.28 -42.59
N MET A 674 -18.27 25.58 -42.45
CA MET A 674 -18.08 26.56 -43.54
C MET A 674 -16.61 26.91 -43.80
N LEU A 675 -15.73 26.71 -42.82
CA LEU A 675 -14.29 26.86 -43.05
C LEU A 675 -13.69 25.72 -43.87
N ASP A 676 -14.45 24.64 -44.06
CA ASP A 676 -13.99 23.47 -44.81
C ASP A 676 -14.64 23.44 -46.18
N ASP A 677 -13.85 23.57 -47.20
CA ASP A 677 -14.32 23.51 -48.59
C ASP A 677 -14.31 22.05 -49.08
N THR A 678 -15.23 21.23 -48.51
CA THR A 678 -15.38 19.83 -48.87
C THR A 678 -16.50 19.65 -49.92
N PRO A 679 -16.33 18.68 -50.86
CA PRO A 679 -17.34 18.42 -51.91
C PRO A 679 -18.64 17.83 -51.34
N PHE A 680 -18.56 17.15 -50.19
CA PHE A 680 -19.72 16.48 -49.59
C PHE A 680 -20.06 17.05 -48.21
N LEU A 681 -21.36 17.07 -47.92
CA LEU A 681 -21.90 17.58 -46.68
C LEU A 681 -22.92 16.58 -46.09
N ILE A 682 -22.81 16.34 -44.79
CA ILE A 682 -23.81 15.60 -44.03
C ILE A 682 -24.40 16.51 -42.96
N LEU A 683 -25.70 16.63 -42.94
CA LEU A 683 -26.43 17.41 -41.94
C LEU A 683 -27.40 16.49 -41.19
N ASP A 684 -27.24 16.38 -39.89
CA ASP A 684 -28.22 15.73 -39.01
C ASP A 684 -29.00 16.82 -38.29
N GLU A 685 -30.25 17.09 -38.76
CA GLU A 685 -31.06 18.22 -38.40
C GLU A 685 -31.92 17.91 -37.17
N ALA A 686 -31.53 18.40 -36.00
CA ALA A 686 -32.41 18.45 -34.84
C ALA A 686 -32.27 19.78 -34.09
N THR A 687 -33.27 20.60 -34.22
CA THR A 687 -33.37 21.91 -33.53
C THR A 687 -34.58 21.97 -32.58
N SER A 688 -34.81 20.92 -31.82
CA SER A 688 -35.98 20.74 -30.98
C SER A 688 -36.10 21.75 -29.79
N ASN A 689 -35.02 22.51 -29.49
CA ASN A 689 -34.97 23.40 -28.30
C ASN A 689 -34.39 24.79 -28.60
N VAL A 690 -34.70 25.39 -29.79
CA VAL A 690 -34.16 26.69 -30.20
C VAL A 690 -35.29 27.67 -30.41
N ASP A 691 -35.11 28.93 -30.02
CA ASP A 691 -36.09 29.97 -30.28
C ASP A 691 -36.25 30.27 -31.79
N THR A 692 -37.40 30.74 -32.22
CA THR A 692 -37.77 30.95 -33.63
C THR A 692 -36.79 31.84 -34.39
N ARG A 693 -36.22 32.85 -33.75
CA ARG A 693 -35.29 33.78 -34.41
C ARG A 693 -33.94 33.09 -34.69
N THR A 694 -33.43 32.40 -33.68
CA THR A 694 -32.20 31.63 -33.83
C THR A 694 -32.39 30.47 -34.79
N GLU A 695 -33.56 29.86 -34.81
CA GLU A 695 -33.95 28.84 -35.78
C GLU A 695 -33.85 29.33 -37.24
N GLU A 696 -34.37 30.53 -37.55
CA GLU A 696 -34.18 31.13 -38.87
C GLU A 696 -32.72 31.37 -39.24
N LEU A 697 -31.87 31.80 -38.26
CA LEU A 697 -30.44 31.99 -38.50
C LEU A 697 -29.75 30.66 -38.80
N VAL A 698 -30.06 29.62 -38.04
CA VAL A 698 -29.53 28.25 -38.26
C VAL A 698 -29.92 27.74 -39.64
N GLN A 699 -31.22 27.92 -40.04
CA GLN A 699 -31.68 27.50 -41.35
C GLN A 699 -30.97 28.24 -42.51
N ARG A 700 -30.82 29.55 -42.41
CA ARG A 700 -30.09 30.35 -43.41
C ARG A 700 -28.61 29.94 -43.48
N ALA A 701 -28.00 29.63 -42.33
CA ALA A 701 -26.62 29.18 -42.27
C ALA A 701 -26.44 27.79 -42.91
N MET A 702 -27.41 26.88 -42.68
CA MET A 702 -27.46 25.56 -43.33
C MET A 702 -27.65 25.67 -44.84
N ASP A 703 -28.58 26.49 -45.32
CA ASP A 703 -28.82 26.71 -46.75
C ASP A 703 -27.55 27.23 -47.45
N LYS A 704 -26.82 28.14 -46.80
CA LYS A 704 -25.54 28.65 -47.27
C LYS A 704 -24.46 27.56 -47.30
N LEU A 705 -24.43 26.67 -46.30
CA LEU A 705 -23.46 25.58 -46.19
C LEU A 705 -23.67 24.54 -47.30
N THR A 706 -24.90 24.31 -47.77
CA THR A 706 -25.22 23.36 -48.82
C THR A 706 -24.92 23.85 -50.25
N GLU A 707 -24.71 25.17 -50.45
CA GLU A 707 -24.43 25.71 -51.76
C GLU A 707 -23.20 25.07 -52.44
N GLY A 708 -23.34 24.48 -53.58
CA GLY A 708 -22.25 23.90 -54.38
C GLY A 708 -21.74 22.55 -53.89
N ARG A 709 -22.40 21.91 -52.93
CA ARG A 709 -21.98 20.65 -52.32
C ARG A 709 -23.06 19.58 -52.51
N THR A 710 -22.65 18.32 -52.71
CA THR A 710 -23.60 17.19 -52.63
C THR A 710 -23.90 16.94 -51.17
N SER A 711 -25.16 17.13 -50.75
CA SER A 711 -25.55 17.21 -49.35
C SER A 711 -26.56 16.15 -48.99
N PHE A 712 -26.25 15.33 -47.95
CA PHE A 712 -27.16 14.37 -47.33
C PHE A 712 -27.71 14.96 -46.05
N ILE A 713 -29.03 15.14 -45.98
CA ILE A 713 -29.73 15.81 -44.90
C ILE A 713 -30.72 14.83 -44.26
N ILE A 714 -30.50 14.48 -42.98
CA ILE A 714 -31.51 13.78 -42.18
C ILE A 714 -32.55 14.83 -41.81
N ALA A 715 -33.64 14.90 -42.61
CA ALA A 715 -34.57 15.98 -42.51
C ALA A 715 -35.69 15.71 -41.49
N HIS A 716 -35.85 16.63 -40.55
CA HIS A 716 -36.96 16.70 -39.60
C HIS A 716 -37.84 17.93 -39.82
N ARG A 717 -37.48 18.79 -40.81
CA ARG A 717 -38.18 20.05 -41.12
C ARG A 717 -38.82 20.04 -42.51
N LEU A 718 -40.00 20.59 -42.58
CA LEU A 718 -40.77 20.68 -43.81
C LEU A 718 -40.04 21.48 -44.92
N SER A 719 -39.43 22.61 -44.60
CA SER A 719 -38.68 23.43 -45.54
C SER A 719 -37.52 22.71 -46.19
N THR A 720 -36.77 21.97 -45.40
CA THR A 720 -35.60 21.19 -45.84
C THR A 720 -36.03 20.03 -46.77
N ILE A 721 -37.11 19.35 -46.40
CA ILE A 721 -37.65 18.22 -47.21
C ILE A 721 -38.19 18.75 -48.58
N LYS A 722 -38.93 19.86 -48.52
CA LYS A 722 -39.57 20.41 -49.73
C LYS A 722 -38.58 20.95 -50.74
N ASN A 723 -37.45 21.50 -50.27
CA ASN A 723 -36.41 22.10 -51.10
C ASN A 723 -35.31 21.12 -51.52
N ALA A 724 -35.44 19.80 -51.24
CA ALA A 724 -34.50 18.79 -51.64
C ALA A 724 -34.73 18.36 -53.13
N ASP A 725 -33.62 18.18 -53.82
CA ASP A 725 -33.64 17.70 -55.21
C ASP A 725 -34.06 16.23 -55.29
N LEU A 726 -33.64 15.44 -54.30
CA LEU A 726 -34.00 14.03 -54.15
C LEU A 726 -34.42 13.72 -52.72
N ILE A 727 -35.55 13.09 -52.52
CA ILE A 727 -36.04 12.61 -51.25
C ILE A 727 -35.97 11.09 -51.25
N LEU A 728 -35.24 10.51 -50.25
CA LEU A 728 -35.17 9.10 -49.98
C LEU A 728 -36.06 8.76 -48.78
N VAL A 729 -37.16 8.06 -49.04
CA VAL A 729 -38.14 7.68 -48.02
C VAL A 729 -37.81 6.32 -47.46
N MET A 730 -37.37 6.28 -46.21
CA MET A 730 -36.93 5.04 -45.55
C MET A 730 -38.00 4.45 -44.63
N LYS A 731 -38.18 3.16 -44.67
CA LYS A 731 -39.01 2.40 -43.73
C LYS A 731 -38.39 1.02 -43.47
N GLY A 732 -38.12 0.73 -42.18
CA GLY A 732 -37.59 -0.58 -41.80
C GLY A 732 -36.26 -0.93 -42.46
N GLY A 733 -35.37 0.03 -42.73
CA GLY A 733 -34.02 -0.19 -43.26
C GLY A 733 -33.90 -0.19 -44.77
N ASN A 734 -34.98 0.07 -45.51
CA ASN A 734 -34.98 0.11 -46.98
C ASN A 734 -35.59 1.41 -47.49
N ILE A 735 -35.25 1.80 -48.74
CA ILE A 735 -35.92 2.85 -49.46
C ILE A 735 -37.20 2.29 -50.05
N ILE A 736 -38.34 2.88 -49.66
CA ILE A 736 -39.64 2.48 -50.17
C ILE A 736 -40.17 3.41 -51.29
N GLU A 737 -39.72 4.69 -51.25
CA GLU A 737 -40.05 5.67 -52.27
C GLU A 737 -38.85 6.59 -52.48
N GLN A 738 -38.66 7.10 -53.68
CA GLN A 738 -37.66 8.12 -54.02
C GLN A 738 -38.20 9.04 -55.11
N GLY A 739 -37.79 10.28 -55.13
CA GLY A 739 -38.21 11.34 -56.05
C GLY A 739 -38.17 12.73 -55.39
N ASN A 740 -38.61 13.76 -56.11
CA ASN A 740 -38.79 15.09 -55.54
C ASN A 740 -40.10 15.23 -54.77
N HIS A 741 -40.29 16.35 -54.08
CA HIS A 741 -41.49 16.62 -53.27
C HIS A 741 -42.80 16.49 -54.09
N GLU A 742 -42.88 17.12 -55.27
CA GLU A 742 -44.06 17.14 -56.10
C GLU A 742 -44.41 15.72 -56.63
N GLU A 743 -43.42 15.00 -57.11
CA GLU A 743 -43.57 13.61 -57.56
C GLU A 743 -44.09 12.67 -56.47
N LEU A 744 -43.55 12.78 -55.24
CA LEU A 744 -43.93 11.91 -54.15
C LEU A 744 -45.30 12.26 -53.57
N MET A 745 -45.69 13.56 -53.58
CA MET A 745 -47.04 13.96 -53.18
C MET A 745 -48.10 13.47 -54.20
N VAL A 746 -47.80 13.53 -55.50
CA VAL A 746 -48.68 12.99 -56.55
C VAL A 746 -48.88 11.51 -56.44
N LYS A 747 -47.80 10.72 -56.06
CA LYS A 747 -47.88 9.28 -55.81
C LYS A 747 -48.83 8.91 -54.67
N ASN A 748 -49.12 9.86 -53.78
CA ASN A 748 -49.98 9.69 -52.60
C ASN A 748 -49.63 8.44 -51.78
N GLY A 749 -48.34 8.13 -51.66
CA GLY A 749 -47.77 7.00 -50.95
C GLY A 749 -47.41 7.30 -49.50
N PHE A 750 -46.47 6.52 -48.95
CA PHE A 750 -46.02 6.67 -47.58
C PHE A 750 -45.41 8.06 -47.27
N TYR A 751 -44.74 8.66 -48.26
CA TYR A 751 -44.26 10.03 -48.12
C TYR A 751 -45.39 11.02 -47.89
N ALA A 752 -46.47 10.97 -48.69
CA ALA A 752 -47.60 11.86 -48.52
C ALA A 752 -48.34 11.62 -47.20
N GLU A 753 -48.44 10.36 -46.76
CA GLU A 753 -48.97 10.05 -45.40
C GLU A 753 -48.11 10.65 -44.30
N LEU A 754 -46.77 10.46 -44.37
CA LEU A 754 -45.83 11.00 -43.40
C LEU A 754 -45.88 12.56 -43.36
N TYR A 755 -45.90 13.16 -44.55
CA TYR A 755 -45.95 14.62 -44.68
C TYR A 755 -47.24 15.18 -44.07
N ASN A 756 -48.42 14.62 -44.42
CA ASN A 756 -49.70 15.10 -43.91
C ASN A 756 -49.85 14.86 -42.41
N SER A 757 -49.33 13.73 -41.88
CA SER A 757 -49.40 13.40 -40.45
C SER A 757 -48.50 14.21 -39.56
N GLN A 758 -47.38 14.72 -40.08
CA GLN A 758 -46.41 15.49 -39.28
C GLN A 758 -46.54 17.00 -39.47
N PHE A 759 -47.07 17.47 -40.59
CA PHE A 759 -46.96 18.87 -41.00
C PHE A 759 -48.29 19.53 -41.40
N GLU A 760 -49.39 18.79 -41.54
CA GLU A 760 -50.76 19.34 -41.67
C GLU A 760 -51.46 19.30 -40.29
N LEU A 761 -51.21 20.30 -39.48
CA LEU A 761 -52.03 20.66 -38.32
C LEU A 761 -52.55 22.10 -38.51
#